data_be1fa4a572056e3f897370373f7ad369
#
_entry.id   be1fa4a572056e3f897370373f7ad369
#
_cell.length_a   1.000
_cell.length_b   1.000
_cell.length_c   1.000
_cell.angle_alpha   90.00
_cell.angle_beta   90.00
_cell.angle_gamma   90.00
#
_symmetry.space_group_name_H-M   'P 1'
#
loop_
_entity.id
_entity.type
_entity.pdbx_description
1 polymer ?
#
loop_
_entity_poly.entity_id
_entity_poly.type
_entity_poly.pdbx_seq_one_letter_code
_entity_poly.pdbx_strand_id
1 'polypeptide(L)'
;MTKKVLISLVSVLLPLGISAASYTMGRVSVHDPSIVWEPNSKTYYIFGSHRDHAKTTNLMQWTKVTVPWQTATSTNAANSAAFVTPQVTKVKKGGVDVDFNFNAFAWSKRGNSNYSVDGMMWAPDVIYNKAMKKWCMYLSVNGDYWYSSIILLTSDNIAGPYRYQAPVVISGFHTGTAYKDTDLEIVIGTQSSLPSRYAVGNKWGERYPNCIDPCVFYDEEGKLWMSYGSWSGGIYMLELDEETGLRDYDVTYTLTGSDNGITVDPYFGKKVAGGFYSSGEASYIEYVNGYYYLFVTNGGLAAGGVANDYNNGGYQMRVFRSKNPDGPYVDSHNQTALYPSYLLNFGPNENDGNRGVNILGAYTSWGNQATGNYGERSQGHNSIIAAEDGRTYLVYHTRFQNLGEGHQVRVHQVFQNKNGWLVAAPFEYTGEQVKSADIATTQQIATNKIAGKYKLLTHKYKLDHTKKEASSPIDIELKSDGTISGSATGTWSIEEGTSYINIKVGTVNYHGVMVEQTMEPTDNKVAAFTALAETTGVTIWGYRYADGSDEQVTPTPVDGDYKTGLMAYYNFEASPIVNLLNTAQTATLQQEGENSLPTLKSDQQRSSQVIHTNFGAANNTSNVKFVNPLAGASVSAGVTIAFWMNAIDQNLWDAAFAFYNPQTTARLYMTPNTYVGYNDMAGTWIDLNHSDGYTSGYITFGEWNFVTMTLSYQYGIKVYVNGEEKAFQKCAGQINGSDITSLAAFDKAKLMSHITNSTDFYFGYGSFWGSLNADYDELCIYNRALTADDIKALYQAECKGETLTGINAVRMTPVADDNSVYDLQGRKMSGQLKPGLYIRGGKKVIIR
;
A
#
# COMPACT_ATOMS: atom_id res chain seq x y z
N MET A 1 31.86 7.41 68.27
CA MET A 1 30.69 8.15 67.75
C MET A 1 30.99 8.61 66.34
N THR A 2 30.61 7.86 65.34
CA THR A 2 30.88 8.13 63.91
C THR A 2 29.53 8.36 63.20
N LYS A 3 29.29 9.61 62.80
CA LYS A 3 28.08 9.99 62.06
C LYS A 3 28.21 9.44 60.64
N LYS A 4 27.25 8.60 60.24
CA LYS A 4 27.01 8.23 58.86
C LYS A 4 26.22 9.35 58.18
N VAL A 5 26.80 9.94 57.14
CA VAL A 5 26.15 10.85 56.22
C VAL A 5 25.52 10.00 55.12
N LEU A 6 24.19 10.06 54.98
CA LEU A 6 23.42 9.42 53.90
C LEU A 6 23.32 10.42 52.75
N ILE A 7 24.00 10.13 51.67
CA ILE A 7 23.86 10.90 50.41
C ILE A 7 22.74 10.26 49.60
N SER A 8 21.60 10.95 49.51
CA SER A 8 20.52 10.58 48.59
C SER A 8 20.91 11.02 47.18
N LEU A 9 21.13 10.04 46.31
CA LEU A 9 21.22 10.28 44.87
C LEU A 9 19.79 10.48 44.32
N VAL A 10 19.45 11.69 44.00
CA VAL A 10 18.26 11.97 43.17
C VAL A 10 18.64 11.74 41.73
N SER A 11 18.17 10.63 41.17
CA SER A 11 18.27 10.34 39.74
C SER A 11 17.25 11.22 39.01
N VAL A 12 17.74 12.28 38.39
CA VAL A 12 16.94 13.04 37.41
C VAL A 12 16.87 12.18 36.13
N LEU A 13 15.77 11.50 35.94
CA LEU A 13 15.40 10.92 34.65
C LEU A 13 15.01 12.07 33.72
N LEU A 14 15.96 12.50 32.90
CA LEU A 14 15.65 13.27 31.69
C LEU A 14 14.89 12.34 30.75
N PRO A 15 13.73 12.74 30.23
CA PRO A 15 13.12 12.02 29.12
C PRO A 15 14.04 12.17 27.91
N LEU A 16 14.72 11.11 27.53
CA LEU A 16 15.29 10.97 26.20
C LEU A 16 14.11 11.04 25.23
N GLY A 17 13.89 12.19 24.63
CA GLY A 17 13.04 12.30 23.46
C GLY A 17 13.60 11.37 22.40
N ILE A 18 12.99 10.23 22.24
CA ILE A 18 13.21 9.38 21.08
C ILE A 18 12.61 10.18 19.92
N SER A 19 13.47 10.88 19.19
CA SER A 19 13.15 11.36 17.84
C SER A 19 12.70 10.11 17.07
N ALA A 20 11.46 10.05 16.66
CA ALA A 20 11.00 9.03 15.75
C ALA A 20 11.88 9.12 14.50
N ALA A 21 12.71 8.10 14.29
CA ALA A 21 13.51 8.02 13.09
C ALA A 21 12.53 7.82 11.93
N SER A 22 12.50 8.75 10.99
CA SER A 22 11.76 8.58 9.75
C SER A 22 12.27 7.31 9.10
N TYR A 23 11.39 6.29 8.99
CA TYR A 23 11.76 5.07 8.29
C TYR A 23 11.69 5.30 6.79
N THR A 24 12.59 4.68 6.05
CA THR A 24 12.59 4.72 4.59
C THR A 24 12.29 3.32 4.07
N MET A 25 11.25 3.18 3.26
CA MET A 25 10.98 1.94 2.54
C MET A 25 11.95 1.78 1.38
N GLY A 26 12.71 0.70 1.38
CA GLY A 26 13.59 0.30 0.27
C GLY A 26 13.00 -0.92 -0.45
N ARG A 27 12.15 -0.70 -1.46
CA ARG A 27 11.47 -1.77 -2.18
C ARG A 27 12.35 -2.41 -3.24
N VAL A 28 12.07 -3.68 -3.55
CA VAL A 28 12.72 -4.43 -4.61
C VAL A 28 11.69 -5.06 -5.53
N SER A 29 12.11 -5.32 -6.76
CA SER A 29 11.37 -6.13 -7.71
C SER A 29 11.95 -7.55 -7.65
N VAL A 30 11.20 -8.50 -7.07
CA VAL A 30 11.49 -9.95 -7.08
C VAL A 30 10.19 -10.64 -7.45
N HIS A 31 10.21 -11.42 -8.51
CA HIS A 31 9.06 -12.20 -8.96
C HIS A 31 9.00 -13.51 -8.16
N ASP A 32 7.80 -13.95 -7.75
CA ASP A 32 7.58 -15.20 -7.00
C ASP A 32 8.42 -15.30 -5.71
N PRO A 33 8.30 -14.33 -4.78
CA PRO A 33 9.19 -14.27 -3.63
C PRO A 33 8.89 -15.37 -2.60
N SER A 34 9.84 -16.28 -2.38
CA SER A 34 9.85 -17.19 -1.24
C SER A 34 10.73 -16.62 -0.14
N ILE A 35 10.17 -16.41 1.06
CA ILE A 35 10.88 -15.84 2.21
C ILE A 35 11.45 -16.90 3.12
N VAL A 36 12.66 -16.66 3.62
CA VAL A 36 13.28 -17.49 4.64
C VAL A 36 14.10 -16.66 5.63
N TRP A 37 14.10 -17.07 6.89
CA TRP A 37 14.89 -16.45 7.95
C TRP A 37 16.23 -17.17 8.13
N GLU A 38 17.32 -16.42 8.21
CA GLU A 38 18.66 -16.92 8.57
C GLU A 38 19.01 -16.44 9.99
N PRO A 39 18.97 -17.32 11.00
CA PRO A 39 19.06 -16.93 12.41
C PRO A 39 20.45 -16.42 12.84
N ASN A 40 21.54 -16.87 12.21
CA ASN A 40 22.88 -16.45 12.61
C ASN A 40 23.18 -15.00 12.24
N SER A 41 22.80 -14.60 11.03
CA SER A 41 22.96 -13.19 10.56
C SER A 41 21.73 -12.34 10.90
N LYS A 42 20.65 -12.91 11.44
CA LYS A 42 19.36 -12.24 11.69
C LYS A 42 18.87 -11.51 10.45
N THR A 43 18.82 -12.23 9.35
CA THR A 43 18.53 -11.67 8.03
C THR A 43 17.44 -12.50 7.37
N TYR A 44 16.42 -11.81 6.83
CA TYR A 44 15.46 -12.40 5.91
C TYR A 44 16.03 -12.38 4.50
N TYR A 45 15.85 -13.47 3.78
CA TYR A 45 16.13 -13.57 2.36
C TYR A 45 14.83 -13.85 1.61
N ILE A 46 14.72 -13.30 0.40
CA ILE A 46 13.71 -13.72 -0.57
C ILE A 46 14.41 -14.25 -1.81
N PHE A 47 13.92 -15.39 -2.27
CA PHE A 47 14.38 -16.05 -3.48
C PHE A 47 13.24 -16.04 -4.50
N GLY A 48 13.53 -15.64 -5.72
CA GLY A 48 12.52 -15.53 -6.76
C GLY A 48 12.95 -16.09 -8.10
N SER A 49 12.02 -16.05 -9.02
CA SER A 49 12.23 -16.50 -10.40
C SER A 49 13.40 -15.78 -11.07
N HIS A 50 13.99 -16.42 -12.07
CA HIS A 50 15.10 -15.88 -12.87
C HIS A 50 16.35 -15.51 -12.05
N ARG A 51 16.54 -16.16 -10.90
CA ARG A 51 17.66 -15.92 -9.98
C ARG A 51 17.64 -14.51 -9.39
N ASP A 52 16.46 -13.96 -9.22
CA ASP A 52 16.27 -12.64 -8.64
C ASP A 52 16.06 -12.78 -7.11
N HIS A 53 17.01 -12.27 -6.33
CA HIS A 53 17.05 -12.47 -4.89
C HIS A 53 17.30 -11.15 -4.16
N ALA A 54 16.80 -11.06 -2.94
CA ALA A 54 17.06 -9.90 -2.07
C ALA A 54 17.12 -10.32 -0.61
N LYS A 55 17.61 -9.42 0.23
CA LYS A 55 17.69 -9.62 1.69
C LYS A 55 17.36 -8.35 2.44
N THR A 56 16.96 -8.53 3.69
CA THR A 56 16.69 -7.44 4.64
C THR A 56 16.87 -7.89 6.08
N THR A 57 17.16 -6.99 6.98
CA THR A 57 17.17 -7.26 8.42
C THR A 57 15.90 -6.76 9.13
N ASN A 58 15.02 -6.04 8.42
CA ASN A 58 13.89 -5.36 9.03
C ASN A 58 12.58 -5.45 8.21
N LEU A 59 12.55 -6.20 7.10
CA LEU A 59 11.41 -6.37 6.19
C LEU A 59 10.94 -5.07 5.48
N MET A 60 11.58 -3.95 5.71
CA MET A 60 11.28 -2.64 5.13
C MET A 60 12.31 -2.20 4.10
N GLN A 61 13.57 -2.51 4.35
CA GLN A 61 14.68 -2.09 3.48
C GLN A 61 15.33 -3.30 2.85
N TRP A 62 15.03 -3.51 1.59
CA TRP A 62 15.53 -4.63 0.83
C TRP A 62 16.76 -4.27 0.01
N THR A 63 17.69 -5.19 -0.09
CA THR A 63 18.88 -5.08 -0.92
C THR A 63 18.97 -6.30 -1.84
N LYS A 64 19.10 -6.06 -3.14
CA LYS A 64 19.36 -7.13 -4.12
C LYS A 64 20.65 -7.85 -3.78
N VAL A 65 20.64 -9.17 -3.95
CA VAL A 65 21.81 -10.00 -3.75
C VAL A 65 22.00 -10.95 -4.92
N THR A 66 23.25 -11.28 -5.25
CA THR A 66 23.60 -12.34 -6.17
C THR A 66 23.91 -13.59 -5.37
N VAL A 67 23.17 -14.66 -5.64
CA VAL A 67 23.40 -15.98 -5.03
C VAL A 67 24.09 -16.86 -6.09
N PRO A 68 25.37 -17.21 -5.91
CA PRO A 68 26.11 -18.00 -6.89
C PRO A 68 25.66 -19.46 -6.88
N TRP A 69 25.73 -20.08 -8.03
CA TRP A 69 25.59 -21.52 -8.19
C TRP A 69 26.95 -22.15 -8.45
N GLN A 70 27.12 -23.37 -7.98
CA GLN A 70 28.39 -24.08 -8.06
C GLN A 70 28.31 -25.28 -9.00
N THR A 71 29.32 -25.41 -9.83
CA THR A 71 29.60 -26.64 -10.60
C THR A 71 30.80 -27.38 -10.01
N ALA A 72 31.18 -28.50 -10.60
CA ALA A 72 32.38 -29.22 -10.19
C ALA A 72 33.69 -28.41 -10.41
N THR A 73 33.67 -27.44 -11.34
CA THR A 73 34.84 -26.64 -11.72
C THR A 73 34.74 -25.16 -11.47
N SER A 74 33.59 -24.65 -11.08
CA SER A 74 33.36 -23.24 -10.85
C SER A 74 32.41 -23.01 -9.66
N THR A 75 32.70 -22.00 -8.85
CA THR A 75 31.83 -21.54 -7.74
C THR A 75 30.78 -20.54 -8.21
N ASN A 76 30.80 -20.13 -9.49
CA ASN A 76 29.83 -19.20 -10.05
C ASN A 76 29.44 -19.63 -11.47
N ALA A 77 28.49 -20.54 -11.54
CA ALA A 77 27.95 -20.99 -12.80
C ALA A 77 26.93 -20.02 -13.37
N ALA A 78 27.06 -19.65 -14.64
CA ALA A 78 26.23 -18.65 -15.28
C ALA A 78 24.91 -19.20 -15.85
N ASN A 79 24.83 -20.50 -16.18
CA ASN A 79 23.70 -21.08 -16.88
C ASN A 79 23.46 -22.57 -16.51
N SER A 80 22.34 -23.12 -16.97
CA SER A 80 21.90 -24.48 -16.69
C SER A 80 22.82 -25.57 -17.20
N ALA A 81 23.60 -25.30 -18.27
CA ALA A 81 24.53 -26.30 -18.81
C ALA A 81 25.54 -26.76 -17.75
N ALA A 82 25.84 -25.97 -16.77
CA ALA A 82 26.71 -26.27 -15.67
C ALA A 82 26.10 -27.29 -14.63
N PHE A 83 24.80 -27.53 -14.68
CA PHE A 83 24.07 -28.37 -13.72
C PHE A 83 23.57 -29.69 -14.30
N VAL A 84 24.01 -30.10 -15.47
CA VAL A 84 23.52 -31.31 -16.18
C VAL A 84 23.87 -32.62 -15.46
N THR A 85 24.88 -32.61 -14.59
CA THR A 85 25.32 -33.82 -13.87
C THR A 85 24.84 -33.77 -12.43
N PRO A 86 23.86 -34.60 -12.02
CA PRO A 86 23.43 -34.70 -10.64
C PRO A 86 24.56 -35.24 -9.75
N GLN A 87 24.57 -34.80 -8.49
CA GLN A 87 25.52 -35.31 -7.47
C GLN A 87 24.99 -36.58 -6.80
N VAL A 88 23.67 -36.68 -6.65
CA VAL A 88 23.01 -37.87 -6.15
C VAL A 88 22.77 -38.81 -7.34
N THR A 89 23.38 -39.97 -7.29
CA THR A 89 23.26 -41.00 -8.32
C THR A 89 22.61 -42.28 -7.82
N LYS A 90 22.23 -42.31 -6.53
CA LYS A 90 21.51 -43.42 -5.90
C LYS A 90 20.54 -42.90 -4.87
N VAL A 91 19.40 -43.53 -4.76
CA VAL A 91 18.40 -43.31 -3.71
C VAL A 91 18.10 -44.61 -2.99
N LYS A 92 17.58 -44.54 -1.77
CA LYS A 92 17.16 -45.71 -1.01
C LYS A 92 15.68 -46.04 -1.24
N LYS A 93 15.38 -47.33 -1.42
CA LYS A 93 14.01 -47.83 -1.38
C LYS A 93 14.00 -49.19 -0.71
N GLY A 94 13.23 -49.34 0.36
CA GLY A 94 13.23 -50.56 1.19
C GLY A 94 14.59 -50.87 1.80
N GLY A 95 15.39 -49.88 2.10
CA GLY A 95 16.75 -49.98 2.61
C GLY A 95 17.81 -50.41 1.57
N VAL A 96 17.43 -50.49 0.28
CA VAL A 96 18.34 -50.92 -0.83
C VAL A 96 18.66 -49.68 -1.66
N ASP A 97 19.92 -49.54 -2.05
CA ASP A 97 20.37 -48.51 -3.00
C ASP A 97 19.86 -48.81 -4.40
N VAL A 98 19.16 -47.87 -5.01
CA VAL A 98 18.66 -47.93 -6.39
C VAL A 98 19.35 -46.83 -7.21
N ASP A 99 19.77 -47.18 -8.42
CA ASP A 99 20.40 -46.21 -9.32
C ASP A 99 19.44 -45.09 -9.67
N PHE A 100 19.96 -43.85 -9.60
CA PHE A 100 19.23 -42.61 -9.81
C PHE A 100 20.08 -41.68 -10.67
N ASN A 101 19.78 -41.59 -11.96
CA ASN A 101 20.54 -40.77 -12.91
C ASN A 101 19.62 -40.17 -13.94
N PHE A 102 18.90 -39.12 -13.55
CA PHE A 102 17.92 -38.42 -14.38
C PHE A 102 18.34 -36.99 -14.64
N ASN A 103 18.25 -36.56 -15.90
CA ASN A 103 18.68 -35.22 -16.32
C ASN A 103 17.48 -34.30 -16.49
N ALA A 104 17.18 -33.49 -15.46
CA ALA A 104 16.08 -32.54 -15.45
C ALA A 104 16.15 -31.51 -16.58
N PHE A 105 17.33 -31.07 -16.96
CA PHE A 105 17.50 -30.05 -17.99
C PHE A 105 17.31 -30.62 -19.40
N ALA A 106 17.82 -31.83 -19.68
CA ALA A 106 17.53 -32.55 -20.90
C ALA A 106 16.03 -32.91 -20.99
N TRP A 107 15.39 -33.23 -19.84
CA TRP A 107 13.98 -33.49 -19.77
C TRP A 107 13.14 -32.28 -20.19
N SER A 108 13.40 -31.09 -19.62
CA SER A 108 12.63 -29.88 -19.94
C SER A 108 12.78 -29.42 -21.40
N LYS A 109 13.87 -29.78 -22.09
CA LYS A 109 14.08 -29.52 -23.52
C LYS A 109 13.36 -30.50 -24.44
N ARG A 110 12.81 -31.57 -23.94
CA ARG A 110 12.22 -32.67 -24.70
C ARG A 110 11.10 -32.24 -25.64
N GLY A 111 10.29 -31.29 -25.19
CA GLY A 111 9.19 -30.74 -25.96
C GLY A 111 9.64 -29.71 -27.02
N ASN A 112 10.83 -29.11 -26.83
CA ASN A 112 11.32 -28.02 -27.68
C ASN A 112 12.85 -27.92 -27.60
N SER A 113 13.55 -28.34 -28.64
CA SER A 113 15.03 -28.37 -28.67
C SER A 113 15.68 -26.98 -28.62
N ASN A 114 14.92 -25.92 -28.99
CA ASN A 114 15.38 -24.53 -28.95
C ASN A 114 15.05 -23.84 -27.59
N TYR A 115 14.45 -24.57 -26.69
CA TYR A 115 14.00 -24.05 -25.40
C TYR A 115 15.16 -23.63 -24.49
N SER A 116 15.11 -22.42 -23.96
CA SER A 116 16.10 -21.91 -23.02
C SER A 116 15.69 -22.26 -21.61
N VAL A 117 16.28 -23.30 -21.05
CA VAL A 117 15.99 -23.72 -19.67
C VAL A 117 16.34 -22.62 -18.66
N ASP A 118 17.36 -21.82 -18.91
CA ASP A 118 17.80 -20.74 -18.00
C ASP A 118 16.71 -19.69 -17.78
N GLY A 119 15.93 -19.38 -18.85
CA GLY A 119 14.80 -18.47 -18.79
C GLY A 119 13.58 -19.06 -18.08
N MET A 120 13.59 -20.38 -17.82
CA MET A 120 12.47 -21.13 -17.27
C MET A 120 12.77 -21.76 -15.90
N MET A 121 13.76 -21.22 -15.22
CA MET A 121 14.02 -21.51 -13.81
C MET A 121 13.21 -20.55 -12.94
N TRP A 122 12.09 -21.04 -12.44
CA TRP A 122 11.08 -20.24 -11.77
C TRP A 122 10.85 -20.66 -10.33
N ALA A 123 10.20 -19.77 -9.57
CA ALA A 123 9.60 -19.98 -8.27
C ALA A 123 10.40 -20.95 -7.37
N PRO A 124 11.58 -20.56 -6.89
CA PRO A 124 12.30 -21.38 -5.91
C PRO A 124 11.66 -21.29 -4.54
N ASP A 125 11.81 -22.35 -3.75
CA ASP A 125 11.63 -22.30 -2.31
C ASP A 125 12.90 -22.72 -1.59
N VAL A 126 13.20 -22.13 -0.43
CA VAL A 126 14.44 -22.36 0.30
C VAL A 126 14.17 -22.65 1.76
N ILE A 127 14.71 -23.76 2.25
CA ILE A 127 14.59 -24.17 3.65
C ILE A 127 15.94 -24.64 4.19
N TYR A 128 16.17 -24.47 5.48
CA TYR A 128 17.29 -25.14 6.16
C TYR A 128 16.90 -26.56 6.52
N ASN A 129 17.49 -27.54 5.85
CA ASN A 129 17.31 -28.95 6.17
C ASN A 129 18.11 -29.31 7.41
N LYS A 130 17.41 -29.69 8.47
CA LYS A 130 17.99 -29.97 9.82
C LYS A 130 18.86 -31.21 9.84
N ALA A 131 18.47 -32.26 9.12
CA ALA A 131 19.22 -33.51 9.06
C ALA A 131 20.48 -33.38 8.20
N MET A 132 20.39 -32.79 7.02
CA MET A 132 21.51 -32.53 6.15
C MET A 132 22.43 -31.41 6.67
N LYS A 133 21.92 -30.53 7.53
CA LYS A 133 22.59 -29.29 8.00
C LYS A 133 22.99 -28.39 6.84
N LYS A 134 22.10 -28.26 5.87
CA LYS A 134 22.30 -27.48 4.64
C LYS A 134 21.09 -26.62 4.31
N TRP A 135 21.33 -25.53 3.64
CA TRP A 135 20.30 -24.79 2.94
C TRP A 135 19.94 -25.54 1.68
N CYS A 136 18.66 -25.89 1.55
CA CYS A 136 18.08 -26.61 0.42
C CYS A 136 17.21 -25.66 -0.39
N MET A 137 17.54 -25.47 -1.67
CA MET A 137 16.74 -24.71 -2.62
C MET A 137 16.05 -25.70 -3.56
N TYR A 138 14.73 -25.68 -3.55
CA TYR A 138 13.89 -26.41 -4.50
C TYR A 138 13.49 -25.47 -5.61
N LEU A 139 13.85 -25.78 -6.83
CA LEU A 139 13.74 -24.86 -7.96
C LEU A 139 12.97 -25.52 -9.11
N SER A 140 12.02 -24.79 -9.67
CA SER A 140 11.29 -25.22 -10.86
C SER A 140 12.15 -25.15 -12.10
N VAL A 141 12.13 -26.20 -12.88
CA VAL A 141 12.68 -26.24 -14.25
C VAL A 141 11.50 -26.55 -15.17
N ASN A 142 10.86 -25.50 -15.68
CA ASN A 142 9.66 -25.62 -16.50
C ASN A 142 10.01 -26.05 -17.93
N GLY A 143 9.08 -26.75 -18.60
CA GLY A 143 9.23 -27.19 -19.98
C GLY A 143 7.89 -27.26 -20.71
N ASP A 144 7.95 -27.23 -22.05
CA ASP A 144 6.76 -27.38 -22.89
C ASP A 144 6.12 -28.77 -22.70
N TYR A 145 4.81 -28.86 -22.91
CA TYR A 145 4.05 -30.11 -22.77
C TYR A 145 4.19 -30.77 -21.38
N TRP A 146 4.34 -29.94 -20.32
CA TRP A 146 4.55 -30.40 -18.95
C TRP A 146 5.84 -31.19 -18.71
N TYR A 147 6.83 -31.13 -19.62
CA TYR A 147 8.17 -31.69 -19.39
C TYR A 147 8.92 -30.84 -18.36
N SER A 148 8.43 -30.84 -17.15
CA SER A 148 8.94 -30.03 -16.05
C SER A 148 9.49 -30.90 -14.94
N SER A 149 10.36 -30.32 -14.12
CA SER A 149 10.82 -30.96 -12.89
C SER A 149 11.10 -29.91 -11.81
N ILE A 150 10.98 -30.35 -10.55
CA ILE A 150 11.53 -29.63 -9.42
C ILE A 150 12.87 -30.27 -9.10
N ILE A 151 13.90 -29.44 -8.95
CA ILE A 151 15.26 -29.88 -8.64
C ILE A 151 15.69 -29.39 -7.28
N LEU A 152 16.58 -30.14 -6.64
CA LEU A 152 17.21 -29.80 -5.37
C LEU A 152 18.61 -29.23 -5.63
N LEU A 153 18.91 -28.06 -5.07
CA LEU A 153 20.25 -27.53 -4.91
C LEU A 153 20.54 -27.33 -3.42
N THR A 154 21.78 -27.55 -3.01
CA THR A 154 22.18 -27.40 -1.61
C THR A 154 23.38 -26.48 -1.43
N SER A 155 23.44 -25.82 -0.26
CA SER A 155 24.58 -24.99 0.14
C SER A 155 24.81 -25.05 1.65
N ASP A 156 26.05 -24.83 2.07
CA ASP A 156 26.39 -24.62 3.49
C ASP A 156 26.01 -23.20 3.96
N ASN A 157 25.79 -22.28 3.05
CA ASN A 157 25.44 -20.89 3.31
C ASN A 157 24.20 -20.48 2.51
N ILE A 158 23.26 -19.80 3.13
CA ILE A 158 22.05 -19.33 2.47
C ILE A 158 22.35 -18.43 1.25
N ALA A 159 23.41 -17.66 1.30
CA ALA A 159 23.87 -16.83 0.21
C ALA A 159 24.65 -17.61 -0.87
N GLY A 160 24.67 -18.95 -0.81
CA GLY A 160 25.38 -19.80 -1.75
C GLY A 160 26.88 -19.99 -1.46
N PRO A 161 27.63 -20.62 -2.38
CA PRO A 161 27.16 -21.14 -3.66
C PRO A 161 26.29 -22.40 -3.52
N TYR A 162 25.19 -22.42 -4.26
CA TYR A 162 24.32 -23.60 -4.32
C TYR A 162 24.81 -24.59 -5.36
N ARG A 163 24.69 -25.88 -5.03
CA ARG A 163 25.13 -26.98 -5.88
C ARG A 163 23.96 -27.93 -6.19
N TYR A 164 23.76 -28.21 -7.46
CA TYR A 164 22.73 -29.12 -7.94
C TYR A 164 22.94 -30.53 -7.37
N GLN A 165 21.89 -31.14 -6.83
CA GLN A 165 21.90 -32.48 -6.27
C GLN A 165 21.22 -33.49 -7.21
N ALA A 166 19.93 -33.30 -7.49
CA ALA A 166 19.11 -34.19 -8.30
C ALA A 166 17.73 -33.58 -8.60
N PRO A 167 16.96 -34.13 -9.55
CA PRO A 167 15.52 -33.90 -9.62
C PRO A 167 14.82 -34.50 -8.40
N VAL A 168 13.70 -33.89 -7.96
CA VAL A 168 12.86 -34.36 -6.85
C VAL A 168 11.59 -35.01 -7.38
N VAL A 169 10.94 -34.40 -8.36
CA VAL A 169 9.74 -34.90 -9.03
C VAL A 169 9.71 -34.40 -10.46
N ILE A 170 9.21 -35.23 -11.37
CA ILE A 170 9.22 -34.98 -12.83
C ILE A 170 7.79 -35.16 -13.37
N SER A 171 7.33 -34.26 -14.26
CA SER A 171 6.05 -34.38 -14.96
C SER A 171 6.19 -34.52 -16.48
N GLY A 172 5.11 -34.85 -17.17
CA GLY A 172 5.05 -34.85 -18.61
C GLY A 172 5.45 -36.17 -19.30
N PHE A 173 5.59 -37.27 -18.58
CA PHE A 173 5.87 -38.58 -19.15
C PHE A 173 4.65 -39.29 -19.76
N HIS A 174 3.79 -38.53 -20.39
CA HIS A 174 2.44 -38.95 -20.81
C HIS A 174 2.36 -39.76 -22.10
N THR A 175 3.46 -39.92 -22.87
CA THR A 175 3.49 -40.70 -24.10
C THR A 175 4.82 -41.43 -24.28
N GLY A 176 4.77 -42.54 -25.02
CA GLY A 176 5.95 -43.29 -25.47
C GLY A 176 6.75 -43.93 -24.33
N THR A 177 8.07 -43.97 -24.52
CA THR A 177 9.02 -44.52 -23.53
C THR A 177 9.71 -43.43 -22.70
N ALA A 178 9.27 -42.21 -22.82
CA ALA A 178 9.90 -41.07 -22.16
C ALA A 178 9.97 -41.23 -20.62
N TYR A 179 8.99 -41.94 -20.02
CA TYR A 179 8.95 -42.17 -18.57
C TYR A 179 10.20 -42.92 -18.04
N LYS A 180 10.94 -43.65 -18.92
CA LYS A 180 12.18 -44.32 -18.53
C LYS A 180 13.34 -43.38 -18.20
N ASP A 181 13.23 -42.11 -18.64
CA ASP A 181 14.16 -41.05 -18.28
C ASP A 181 13.75 -40.31 -16.99
N THR A 182 12.81 -40.89 -16.24
CA THR A 182 12.29 -40.39 -14.97
C THR A 182 12.37 -41.49 -13.88
N ASP A 183 12.18 -41.11 -12.64
CA ASP A 183 12.15 -42.03 -11.50
C ASP A 183 10.80 -42.77 -11.31
N LEU A 184 9.91 -42.72 -12.31
CA LEU A 184 8.59 -43.39 -12.22
C LEU A 184 8.71 -44.89 -11.90
N GLU A 185 9.64 -45.59 -12.57
CA GLU A 185 9.85 -47.02 -12.32
C GLU A 185 10.38 -47.34 -10.90
N ILE A 186 11.13 -46.41 -10.31
CA ILE A 186 11.56 -46.55 -8.90
C ILE A 186 10.31 -46.56 -7.99
N VAL A 187 9.34 -45.69 -8.26
CA VAL A 187 8.13 -45.58 -7.45
C VAL A 187 7.18 -46.74 -7.64
N ILE A 188 6.82 -47.08 -8.89
CA ILE A 188 5.74 -48.04 -9.19
C ILE A 188 6.24 -49.44 -9.60
N GLY A 189 7.55 -49.66 -9.63
CA GLY A 189 8.20 -50.87 -10.16
C GLY A 189 8.30 -50.86 -11.68
N THR A 190 9.15 -51.77 -12.21
CA THR A 190 9.37 -51.89 -13.68
C THR A 190 8.10 -52.28 -14.40
N GLN A 191 7.76 -51.56 -15.41
CA GLN A 191 6.56 -51.75 -16.24
C GLN A 191 6.98 -52.20 -17.65
N SER A 192 6.11 -53.02 -18.27
CA SER A 192 6.29 -53.40 -19.70
C SER A 192 6.06 -52.23 -20.66
N SER A 193 5.23 -51.30 -20.25
CA SER A 193 4.93 -50.07 -20.98
C SER A 193 4.47 -49.00 -19.99
N LEU A 194 4.38 -47.73 -20.44
CA LEU A 194 3.78 -46.65 -19.62
C LEU A 194 2.36 -47.04 -19.21
N PRO A 195 1.99 -47.03 -17.93
CA PRO A 195 0.63 -47.30 -17.51
C PRO A 195 -0.36 -46.40 -18.21
N SER A 196 -1.48 -46.98 -18.66
CA SER A 196 -2.48 -46.28 -19.49
C SER A 196 -3.03 -45.02 -18.84
N ARG A 197 -3.07 -44.95 -17.50
CA ARG A 197 -3.53 -43.77 -16.78
C ARG A 197 -2.64 -42.55 -17.01
N TYR A 198 -1.37 -42.72 -17.33
CA TYR A 198 -0.43 -41.65 -17.67
C TYR A 198 -0.37 -41.34 -19.17
N ALA A 199 -0.80 -42.26 -20.02
CA ALA A 199 -0.76 -42.13 -21.47
C ALA A 199 -1.91 -41.23 -21.99
N VAL A 200 -2.02 -40.03 -21.50
CA VAL A 200 -3.17 -39.12 -21.72
C VAL A 200 -2.89 -37.99 -22.69
N GLY A 201 -1.66 -37.85 -23.17
CA GLY A 201 -1.27 -36.85 -24.16
C GLY A 201 -1.65 -35.41 -23.71
N ASN A 202 -2.30 -34.68 -24.58
CA ASN A 202 -2.69 -33.28 -24.31
C ASN A 202 -3.70 -33.12 -23.16
N LYS A 203 -4.23 -34.22 -22.61
CA LYS A 203 -5.07 -34.19 -21.42
C LYS A 203 -4.27 -34.28 -20.11
N TRP A 204 -2.94 -34.19 -20.21
CA TRP A 204 -2.10 -34.25 -19.00
C TRP A 204 -2.56 -33.25 -17.95
N GLY A 205 -2.71 -31.99 -18.30
CA GLY A 205 -3.09 -30.95 -17.38
C GLY A 205 -4.53 -31.02 -16.83
N GLU A 206 -5.39 -31.92 -17.36
CA GLU A 206 -6.66 -32.21 -16.72
C GLU A 206 -6.51 -33.06 -15.46
N ARG A 207 -5.45 -33.89 -15.39
CA ARG A 207 -5.31 -34.99 -14.41
C ARG A 207 -4.12 -34.80 -13.47
N TYR A 208 -2.98 -34.39 -14.03
CA TYR A 208 -1.70 -34.41 -13.37
C TYR A 208 -1.08 -33.01 -13.25
N PRO A 209 -0.21 -32.79 -12.25
CA PRO A 209 0.41 -31.51 -12.07
C PRO A 209 1.38 -31.15 -13.20
N ASN A 210 1.65 -29.87 -13.34
CA ASN A 210 2.93 -29.38 -13.83
C ASN A 210 3.88 -29.30 -12.63
N CYS A 211 5.01 -30.02 -12.65
CA CYS A 211 5.92 -30.08 -11.51
C CYS A 211 6.79 -28.83 -11.43
N ILE A 212 6.18 -27.74 -10.98
CA ILE A 212 6.78 -26.44 -10.66
C ILE A 212 6.14 -25.87 -9.40
N ASP A 213 6.59 -24.69 -8.97
CA ASP A 213 6.11 -23.94 -7.82
C ASP A 213 6.16 -24.76 -6.52
N PRO A 214 7.33 -25.23 -6.07
CA PRO A 214 7.46 -25.95 -4.82
C PRO A 214 7.28 -25.02 -3.61
N CYS A 215 6.69 -25.56 -2.54
CA CYS A 215 6.80 -25.04 -1.19
C CYS A 215 7.17 -26.16 -0.26
N VAL A 216 8.22 -26.00 0.52
CA VAL A 216 8.79 -27.04 1.38
C VAL A 216 8.75 -26.59 2.84
N PHE A 217 8.19 -27.41 3.69
CA PHE A 217 8.00 -27.09 5.11
C PHE A 217 8.13 -28.33 6.00
N TYR A 218 8.44 -28.09 7.27
CA TYR A 218 8.33 -29.09 8.31
C TYR A 218 6.95 -29.02 8.95
N ASP A 219 6.37 -30.20 9.21
CA ASP A 219 5.20 -30.26 10.07
C ASP A 219 5.57 -30.20 11.55
N GLU A 220 4.56 -30.18 12.43
CA GLU A 220 4.74 -30.16 13.88
C GLU A 220 5.38 -31.42 14.45
N GLU A 221 5.39 -32.50 13.69
CA GLU A 221 6.04 -33.78 14.06
C GLU A 221 7.49 -33.83 13.54
N GLY A 222 7.90 -32.84 12.74
CA GLY A 222 9.23 -32.72 12.19
C GLY A 222 9.43 -33.40 10.84
N LYS A 223 8.38 -33.92 10.19
CA LYS A 223 8.45 -34.48 8.85
C LYS A 223 8.56 -33.39 7.80
N LEU A 224 9.33 -33.66 6.77
CA LEU A 224 9.56 -32.75 5.66
C LEU A 224 8.56 -33.00 4.52
N TRP A 225 7.82 -31.98 4.13
CA TRP A 225 6.81 -32.03 3.09
C TRP A 225 7.12 -31.05 1.95
N MET A 226 6.65 -31.38 0.75
CA MET A 226 6.66 -30.47 -0.41
C MET A 226 5.28 -30.44 -1.06
N SER A 227 4.63 -29.27 -1.10
CA SER A 227 3.52 -29.03 -2.02
C SER A 227 4.04 -28.45 -3.32
N TYR A 228 3.37 -28.74 -4.44
CA TYR A 228 3.80 -28.31 -5.76
C TYR A 228 2.70 -28.46 -6.81
N GLY A 229 2.83 -27.76 -7.91
CA GLY A 229 1.91 -27.78 -9.03
C GLY A 229 1.45 -26.38 -9.42
N SER A 230 1.14 -26.22 -10.69
CA SER A 230 0.73 -24.95 -11.26
C SER A 230 -0.30 -25.18 -12.34
N TRP A 231 -1.44 -24.53 -12.21
CA TRP A 231 -2.62 -24.54 -13.09
C TRP A 231 -3.15 -25.96 -13.36
N SER A 232 -2.70 -26.71 -14.11
CA SER A 232 -2.93 -28.08 -14.62
C SER A 232 -3.86 -28.94 -13.72
N GLY A 233 -3.46 -30.17 -13.44
CA GLY A 233 -4.29 -31.17 -12.75
C GLY A 233 -4.39 -30.99 -11.24
N GLY A 234 -3.88 -29.90 -10.68
CA GLY A 234 -3.99 -29.58 -9.27
C GLY A 234 -2.65 -29.41 -8.60
N ILE A 235 -2.73 -29.04 -7.31
CA ILE A 235 -1.62 -28.96 -6.39
C ILE A 235 -1.50 -30.28 -5.67
N TYR A 236 -0.33 -30.86 -5.68
CA TYR A 236 -0.02 -32.14 -5.07
C TYR A 236 0.96 -31.96 -3.92
N MET A 237 1.10 -33.01 -3.10
CA MET A 237 1.99 -33.02 -1.94
C MET A 237 2.68 -34.37 -1.83
N LEU A 238 3.98 -34.29 -1.53
CA LEU A 238 4.86 -35.41 -1.26
C LEU A 238 5.54 -35.24 0.11
N GLU A 239 5.76 -36.37 0.79
CA GLU A 239 6.69 -36.43 1.92
C GLU A 239 8.11 -36.56 1.35
N LEU A 240 9.06 -35.83 1.92
CA LEU A 240 10.47 -35.87 1.54
C LEU A 240 11.29 -36.56 2.61
N ASP A 241 12.34 -37.21 2.18
CA ASP A 241 13.36 -37.79 3.07
C ASP A 241 14.25 -36.66 3.61
N GLU A 242 14.29 -36.48 4.90
CA GLU A 242 15.08 -35.46 5.57
C GLU A 242 16.59 -35.61 5.37
N GLU A 243 17.09 -36.84 5.25
CA GLU A 243 18.53 -37.12 5.12
C GLU A 243 19.05 -36.72 3.73
N THR A 244 18.21 -36.78 2.72
CA THR A 244 18.59 -36.49 1.33
C THR A 244 17.97 -35.23 0.74
N GLY A 245 16.86 -34.73 1.31
CA GLY A 245 16.06 -33.67 0.77
C GLY A 245 15.28 -34.01 -0.50
N LEU A 246 15.34 -35.27 -0.94
CA LEU A 246 14.64 -35.80 -2.09
C LEU A 246 13.30 -36.41 -1.67
N ARG A 247 12.53 -36.89 -2.65
CA ARG A 247 11.33 -37.68 -2.38
C ARG A 247 11.66 -38.87 -1.45
N ASP A 248 10.81 -39.16 -0.47
CA ASP A 248 10.86 -40.38 0.28
C ASP A 248 10.27 -41.55 -0.54
N TYR A 249 11.14 -42.45 -1.02
CA TYR A 249 10.71 -43.59 -1.83
C TYR A 249 10.12 -44.72 -1.02
N ASP A 250 10.20 -44.69 0.30
CA ASP A 250 9.60 -45.69 1.21
C ASP A 250 8.14 -45.30 1.55
N VAL A 251 7.76 -44.05 1.32
CA VAL A 251 6.36 -43.60 1.45
C VAL A 251 5.54 -44.07 0.24
N THR A 252 4.49 -44.79 0.49
CA THR A 252 3.60 -45.35 -0.54
C THR A 252 2.27 -44.63 -0.58
N TYR A 253 1.90 -44.09 -1.73
CA TYR A 253 0.62 -43.48 -2.01
C TYR A 253 -0.29 -44.42 -2.77
N THR A 254 -1.47 -44.72 -2.20
CA THR A 254 -2.43 -45.63 -2.83
C THR A 254 -3.30 -44.86 -3.79
N LEU A 255 -3.34 -45.28 -5.06
CA LEU A 255 -4.17 -44.67 -6.10
C LEU A 255 -5.61 -44.53 -5.63
N THR A 256 -6.13 -43.31 -5.62
CA THR A 256 -7.51 -43.00 -5.25
C THR A 256 -8.16 -42.13 -6.30
N GLY A 257 -9.32 -42.57 -6.76
CA GLY A 257 -10.02 -41.92 -7.87
C GLY A 257 -9.59 -42.42 -9.24
N SER A 258 -10.23 -41.97 -10.28
CA SER A 258 -9.91 -42.28 -11.66
C SER A 258 -10.05 -41.04 -12.53
N ASP A 259 -9.35 -41.03 -13.67
CA ASP A 259 -9.38 -39.94 -14.64
C ASP A 259 -9.12 -38.55 -14.00
N ASN A 260 -9.95 -37.60 -14.27
CA ASN A 260 -9.84 -36.24 -13.71
C ASN A 260 -10.16 -36.18 -12.21
N GLY A 261 -10.81 -37.21 -11.66
CA GLY A 261 -11.13 -37.35 -10.24
C GLY A 261 -10.03 -38.00 -9.40
N ILE A 262 -8.81 -38.18 -9.92
CA ILE A 262 -7.67 -38.68 -9.14
C ILE A 262 -7.35 -37.69 -8.02
N THR A 263 -7.40 -38.17 -6.78
CA THR A 263 -7.05 -37.39 -5.58
C THR A 263 -5.76 -37.88 -4.92
N VAL A 264 -5.33 -39.12 -5.19
CA VAL A 264 -4.02 -39.65 -4.80
C VAL A 264 -3.45 -40.42 -5.96
N ASP A 265 -2.21 -40.14 -6.33
CA ASP A 265 -1.46 -40.88 -7.34
C ASP A 265 -0.18 -41.46 -6.73
N PRO A 266 0.17 -42.71 -7.01
CA PRO A 266 1.40 -43.32 -6.48
C PRO A 266 2.68 -42.53 -6.75
N TYR A 267 2.74 -41.84 -7.89
CA TYR A 267 3.90 -41.06 -8.25
C TYR A 267 3.80 -39.58 -7.77
N PHE A 268 2.68 -38.94 -8.00
CA PHE A 268 2.53 -37.52 -7.65
C PHE A 268 2.16 -37.25 -6.21
N GLY A 269 1.77 -38.28 -5.44
CA GLY A 269 1.35 -38.14 -4.05
C GLY A 269 -0.12 -37.73 -3.93
N LYS A 270 -0.43 -36.98 -2.89
CA LYS A 270 -1.80 -36.54 -2.54
C LYS A 270 -2.12 -35.19 -3.14
N LYS A 271 -3.24 -35.10 -3.87
CA LYS A 271 -3.75 -33.83 -4.35
C LYS A 271 -4.36 -33.06 -3.17
N VAL A 272 -3.97 -31.82 -2.95
CA VAL A 272 -4.42 -30.99 -1.81
C VAL A 272 -5.28 -29.81 -2.25
N ALA A 273 -5.16 -29.35 -3.51
CA ALA A 273 -6.01 -28.27 -4.04
C ALA A 273 -6.16 -28.35 -5.56
N GLY A 274 -7.17 -27.65 -6.06
CA GLY A 274 -7.39 -27.43 -7.48
C GLY A 274 -7.78 -28.67 -8.28
N GLY A 275 -7.49 -28.65 -9.56
CA GLY A 275 -7.76 -29.63 -10.58
C GLY A 275 -8.33 -29.02 -11.87
N PHE A 276 -8.43 -29.81 -12.93
CA PHE A 276 -9.13 -29.47 -14.16
C PHE A 276 -8.65 -28.20 -14.88
N TYR A 277 -7.33 -27.94 -14.93
CA TYR A 277 -6.71 -26.72 -15.47
C TYR A 277 -6.96 -25.41 -14.71
N SER A 278 -7.84 -25.40 -13.74
CA SER A 278 -8.24 -24.17 -13.03
C SER A 278 -7.72 -24.07 -11.60
N SER A 279 -6.72 -24.88 -11.27
CA SER A 279 -6.21 -25.02 -9.92
C SER A 279 -5.53 -23.80 -9.33
N GLY A 280 -5.13 -22.83 -10.16
CA GLY A 280 -4.21 -21.78 -9.73
C GLY A 280 -2.78 -22.30 -9.61
N GLU A 281 -1.92 -21.51 -8.97
CA GLU A 281 -0.49 -21.78 -8.83
C GLU A 281 0.03 -21.29 -7.47
N ALA A 282 1.35 -21.37 -7.26
CA ALA A 282 2.00 -20.77 -6.10
C ALA A 282 1.46 -21.32 -4.78
N SER A 283 1.36 -22.64 -4.66
CA SER A 283 1.00 -23.21 -3.36
C SER A 283 2.05 -22.83 -2.31
N TYR A 284 1.61 -22.27 -1.19
CA TYR A 284 2.46 -22.02 -0.04
C TYR A 284 1.76 -22.45 1.24
N ILE A 285 2.45 -23.18 2.08
CA ILE A 285 1.89 -23.75 3.32
C ILE A 285 2.74 -23.31 4.50
N GLU A 286 2.08 -22.75 5.50
CA GLU A 286 2.71 -22.36 6.77
C GLU A 286 1.81 -22.75 7.94
N TYR A 287 2.44 -23.22 9.01
CA TYR A 287 1.74 -23.52 10.27
C TYR A 287 1.69 -22.28 11.15
N VAL A 288 0.49 -21.83 11.45
CA VAL A 288 0.27 -20.67 12.32
C VAL A 288 -0.78 -21.01 13.38
N ASN A 289 -0.37 -21.02 14.66
CA ASN A 289 -1.24 -21.16 15.82
C ASN A 289 -2.33 -22.24 15.68
N GLY A 290 -1.92 -23.46 15.35
CA GLY A 290 -2.80 -24.64 15.35
C GLY A 290 -3.49 -24.96 14.04
N TYR A 291 -3.11 -24.30 12.92
CA TYR A 291 -3.57 -24.61 11.58
C TYR A 291 -2.44 -24.52 10.56
N TYR A 292 -2.44 -25.41 9.58
CA TYR A 292 -1.72 -25.25 8.32
C TYR A 292 -2.58 -24.41 7.39
N TYR A 293 -2.04 -23.28 6.91
CA TYR A 293 -2.70 -22.42 5.95
C TYR A 293 -2.10 -22.66 4.58
N LEU A 294 -2.93 -23.05 3.64
CA LEU A 294 -2.57 -23.20 2.23
C LEU A 294 -3.00 -21.94 1.48
N PHE A 295 -2.05 -21.29 0.88
CA PHE A 295 -2.27 -20.23 -0.10
C PHE A 295 -2.20 -20.82 -1.50
N VAL A 296 -3.06 -20.37 -2.38
CA VAL A 296 -3.03 -20.67 -3.81
C VAL A 296 -3.41 -19.38 -4.54
N THR A 297 -2.68 -19.01 -5.58
CA THR A 297 -3.02 -17.83 -6.37
C THR A 297 -3.82 -18.26 -7.59
N ASN A 298 -5.01 -17.70 -7.72
CA ASN A 298 -5.93 -17.92 -8.81
C ASN A 298 -6.12 -16.63 -9.62
N GLY A 299 -6.66 -16.75 -10.81
CA GLY A 299 -7.03 -15.60 -11.63
C GLY A 299 -6.24 -15.50 -12.91
N GLY A 300 -6.88 -14.96 -13.95
CA GLY A 300 -6.26 -14.77 -15.23
C GLY A 300 -5.32 -13.57 -15.24
N LEU A 301 -4.17 -13.77 -15.82
CA LEU A 301 -3.22 -12.70 -16.10
C LEU A 301 -3.57 -11.94 -17.37
N ALA A 302 -4.33 -12.55 -18.29
CA ALA A 302 -4.70 -11.95 -19.57
C ALA A 302 -6.22 -11.91 -19.74
N ALA A 303 -6.75 -10.74 -19.94
CA ALA A 303 -8.15 -10.57 -20.36
C ALA A 303 -8.29 -10.86 -21.85
N GLY A 304 -9.18 -11.80 -22.20
CA GLY A 304 -9.74 -11.93 -23.53
C GLY A 304 -8.75 -11.96 -24.70
N GLY A 305 -7.58 -12.59 -24.53
CA GLY A 305 -6.61 -12.75 -25.62
C GLY A 305 -5.61 -11.59 -25.82
N VAL A 306 -5.60 -10.59 -24.94
CA VAL A 306 -4.52 -9.61 -24.92
C VAL A 306 -3.36 -10.22 -24.12
N ALA A 307 -2.39 -10.77 -24.81
CA ALA A 307 -1.18 -11.28 -24.19
C ALA A 307 -0.51 -10.15 -23.37
N ASN A 308 -0.09 -10.49 -22.16
CA ASN A 308 0.68 -9.62 -21.26
C ASN A 308 -0.08 -8.43 -20.64
N ASP A 309 -1.41 -8.50 -20.47
CA ASP A 309 -2.14 -7.49 -19.69
C ASP A 309 -2.23 -7.90 -18.19
N TYR A 310 -1.11 -7.91 -17.51
CA TYR A 310 -0.98 -8.27 -16.10
C TYR A 310 -1.59 -7.24 -15.12
N ASN A 311 -2.10 -6.13 -15.64
CA ASN A 311 -2.70 -5.05 -14.86
C ASN A 311 -4.21 -5.23 -14.64
N ASN A 312 -4.76 -6.37 -15.02
CA ASN A 312 -6.22 -6.54 -14.97
C ASN A 312 -6.79 -6.79 -13.57
N GLY A 313 -5.94 -7.12 -12.58
CA GLY A 313 -6.35 -7.36 -11.19
C GLY A 313 -6.99 -8.72 -10.93
N GLY A 314 -7.08 -9.58 -11.95
CA GLY A 314 -7.73 -10.89 -11.80
C GLY A 314 -6.90 -11.91 -11.01
N TYR A 315 -5.59 -11.72 -10.94
CA TYR A 315 -4.68 -12.57 -10.18
C TYR A 315 -4.78 -12.26 -8.69
N GLN A 316 -5.19 -13.25 -7.86
CA GLN A 316 -5.52 -13.04 -6.45
C GLN A 316 -5.19 -14.29 -5.62
N MET A 317 -4.73 -14.07 -4.39
CA MET A 317 -4.49 -15.13 -3.40
C MET A 317 -5.81 -15.67 -2.84
N ARG A 318 -5.87 -16.99 -2.64
CA ARG A 318 -6.94 -17.69 -1.92
C ARG A 318 -6.34 -18.49 -0.78
N VAL A 319 -6.96 -18.42 0.40
CA VAL A 319 -6.49 -19.06 1.62
C VAL A 319 -7.45 -20.15 2.05
N PHE A 320 -6.89 -21.31 2.36
CA PHE A 320 -7.56 -22.46 2.94
C PHE A 320 -6.80 -22.87 4.22
N ARG A 321 -7.42 -23.66 5.06
CA ARG A 321 -6.73 -24.18 6.27
C ARG A 321 -7.04 -25.66 6.53
N SER A 322 -6.15 -26.31 7.25
CA SER A 322 -6.28 -27.68 7.72
C SER A 322 -5.67 -27.86 9.12
N LYS A 323 -6.09 -28.90 9.83
CA LYS A 323 -5.41 -29.35 11.06
C LYS A 323 -4.24 -30.28 10.76
N ASN A 324 -4.16 -30.83 9.56
CA ASN A 324 -3.12 -31.75 9.14
C ASN A 324 -2.30 -31.16 8.01
N PRO A 325 -1.00 -31.43 7.91
CA PRO A 325 -0.13 -30.90 6.88
C PRO A 325 -0.59 -31.26 5.45
N ASP A 326 -1.14 -32.47 5.26
CA ASP A 326 -1.61 -32.99 3.99
C ASP A 326 -3.12 -32.79 3.73
N GLY A 327 -3.79 -31.96 4.51
CA GLY A 327 -5.22 -31.64 4.40
C GLY A 327 -6.16 -32.64 5.13
N PRO A 328 -7.47 -32.59 4.84
CA PRO A 328 -8.11 -31.76 3.82
C PRO A 328 -8.05 -30.25 4.16
N TYR A 329 -7.70 -29.48 3.16
CA TYR A 329 -7.75 -28.02 3.25
C TYR A 329 -9.14 -27.54 2.90
N VAL A 330 -9.70 -26.65 3.72
CA VAL A 330 -11.06 -26.10 3.57
C VAL A 330 -11.05 -24.57 3.71
N ASP A 331 -12.01 -23.93 3.08
CA ASP A 331 -12.27 -22.51 3.24
C ASP A 331 -13.23 -22.21 4.39
N SER A 332 -13.63 -20.95 4.53
CA SER A 332 -14.53 -20.49 5.60
C SER A 332 -15.96 -21.08 5.52
N HIS A 333 -16.34 -21.66 4.37
CA HIS A 333 -17.61 -22.39 4.18
C HIS A 333 -17.46 -23.90 4.36
N ASN A 334 -16.30 -24.40 4.79
CA ASN A 334 -15.94 -25.81 4.81
C ASN A 334 -15.93 -26.45 3.40
N GLN A 335 -15.79 -25.66 2.35
CA GLN A 335 -15.59 -26.19 1.02
C GLN A 335 -14.14 -26.61 0.85
N THR A 336 -13.94 -27.84 0.34
CA THR A 336 -12.59 -28.34 0.09
C THR A 336 -11.86 -27.53 -0.98
N ALA A 337 -10.56 -27.38 -0.83
CA ALA A 337 -9.68 -26.78 -1.85
C ALA A 337 -9.61 -27.62 -3.14
N LEU A 338 -10.01 -28.92 -3.09
CA LEU A 338 -10.09 -29.80 -4.26
C LEU A 338 -11.29 -29.44 -5.14
N TYR A 339 -11.07 -29.38 -6.45
CA TYR A 339 -12.13 -29.15 -7.41
C TYR A 339 -12.74 -30.46 -7.88
N PRO A 340 -14.08 -30.61 -7.82
CA PRO A 340 -14.76 -31.80 -8.31
C PRO A 340 -15.01 -31.78 -9.82
N SER A 341 -14.91 -30.61 -10.45
CA SER A 341 -15.10 -30.34 -11.87
C SER A 341 -14.31 -29.09 -12.26
N TYR A 342 -14.34 -28.73 -13.54
CA TYR A 342 -13.81 -27.45 -13.99
C TYR A 342 -14.55 -26.29 -13.29
N LEU A 343 -13.82 -25.51 -12.53
CA LEU A 343 -14.33 -24.32 -11.82
C LEU A 343 -13.39 -23.14 -12.09
N LEU A 344 -13.94 -22.03 -12.55
CA LEU A 344 -13.22 -20.77 -12.58
C LEU A 344 -13.42 -20.06 -11.24
N ASN A 345 -12.36 -19.67 -10.60
CA ASN A 345 -12.38 -19.05 -9.27
C ASN A 345 -12.10 -17.54 -9.32
N PHE A 346 -12.44 -16.90 -10.42
CA PHE A 346 -12.19 -15.46 -10.64
C PHE A 346 -13.00 -14.92 -11.81
N GLY A 347 -13.22 -13.61 -11.81
CA GLY A 347 -13.93 -12.89 -12.87
C GLY A 347 -15.45 -12.84 -12.70
N PRO A 348 -16.12 -12.00 -13.47
CA PRO A 348 -17.54 -11.71 -13.28
C PRO A 348 -18.48 -12.78 -13.84
N ASN A 349 -18.03 -13.55 -14.82
CA ASN A 349 -18.83 -14.56 -15.52
C ASN A 349 -18.62 -15.96 -14.96
N GLU A 350 -17.98 -16.03 -13.80
CA GLU A 350 -17.60 -17.31 -13.24
C GLU A 350 -18.76 -17.99 -12.57
N ASN A 351 -18.81 -19.27 -12.75
CA ASN A 351 -19.72 -20.15 -12.04
C ASN A 351 -19.33 -20.23 -10.55
N ASP A 352 -19.65 -21.26 -9.86
CA ASP A 352 -19.55 -21.44 -8.41
C ASP A 352 -18.11 -21.60 -7.87
N GLY A 353 -17.12 -20.99 -8.52
CA GLY A 353 -15.72 -21.08 -8.12
C GLY A 353 -15.34 -20.32 -6.86
N ASN A 354 -16.28 -19.82 -6.06
CA ASN A 354 -16.01 -19.08 -4.82
C ASN A 354 -15.41 -19.99 -3.74
N ARG A 355 -14.17 -20.46 -3.93
CA ARG A 355 -13.45 -21.29 -2.99
C ARG A 355 -12.24 -20.55 -2.44
N GLY A 356 -11.99 -20.76 -1.15
CA GLY A 356 -10.93 -20.06 -0.42
C GLY A 356 -11.34 -18.67 0.06
N VAL A 357 -10.62 -18.16 1.03
CA VAL A 357 -10.78 -16.80 1.55
C VAL A 357 -9.97 -15.84 0.70
N ASN A 358 -10.54 -14.73 0.26
CA ASN A 358 -9.82 -13.66 -0.39
C ASN A 358 -9.19 -12.75 0.66
N ILE A 359 -7.88 -12.88 0.89
CA ILE A 359 -7.18 -12.14 1.95
C ILE A 359 -6.95 -10.67 1.59
N LEU A 360 -6.74 -10.40 0.31
CA LEU A 360 -6.64 -9.06 -0.28
C LEU A 360 -6.82 -9.14 -1.81
N GLY A 361 -7.07 -8.03 -2.45
CA GLY A 361 -7.28 -7.98 -3.91
C GLY A 361 -7.06 -6.57 -4.45
N ALA A 362 -7.19 -6.41 -5.76
CA ALA A 362 -6.91 -5.17 -6.48
C ALA A 362 -7.70 -3.96 -5.96
N TYR A 363 -7.03 -2.83 -5.80
CA TYR A 363 -7.62 -1.58 -5.37
C TYR A 363 -7.06 -0.37 -6.12
N THR A 364 -7.82 0.75 -6.13
CA THR A 364 -7.44 1.98 -6.85
C THR A 364 -6.46 2.83 -6.08
N SER A 365 -6.70 2.99 -4.78
CA SER A 365 -5.86 3.79 -3.88
C SER A 365 -6.05 3.31 -2.45
N TRP A 366 -5.03 3.47 -1.62
CA TRP A 366 -5.09 3.15 -0.21
C TRP A 366 -4.04 3.95 0.57
N GLY A 367 -4.49 4.76 1.54
CA GLY A 367 -3.59 5.69 2.23
C GLY A 367 -2.92 6.67 1.27
N ASN A 368 -1.75 7.13 1.65
CA ASN A 368 -0.91 7.99 0.81
C ASN A 368 0.24 7.18 0.21
N GLN A 369 -0.07 6.12 -0.51
CA GLN A 369 0.97 5.26 -1.07
C GLN A 369 1.97 6.01 -1.93
N ALA A 370 3.26 5.82 -1.63
CA ALA A 370 4.39 6.51 -2.26
C ALA A 370 4.62 6.13 -3.74
N THR A 371 3.84 5.25 -4.31
CA THR A 371 3.96 4.78 -5.70
C THR A 371 3.02 5.50 -6.65
N GLY A 372 2.92 6.82 -6.53
CA GLY A 372 2.30 7.65 -7.55
C GLY A 372 0.82 7.39 -7.82
N ASN A 373 -0.01 7.24 -6.79
CA ASN A 373 -1.46 7.01 -6.86
C ASN A 373 -1.89 5.77 -7.66
N TYR A 374 -0.99 4.83 -7.91
CA TYR A 374 -1.36 3.58 -8.56
C TYR A 374 -1.70 2.54 -7.50
N GLY A 375 -2.97 2.18 -7.43
CA GLY A 375 -3.41 1.06 -6.61
C GLY A 375 -2.77 -0.25 -7.07
N GLU A 376 -2.66 -1.19 -6.17
CA GLU A 376 -2.08 -2.50 -6.46
C GLU A 376 -3.02 -3.35 -7.30
N ARG A 377 -2.41 -4.18 -8.13
CA ARG A 377 -3.06 -5.11 -9.05
C ARG A 377 -2.32 -6.44 -9.02
N SER A 378 -3.07 -7.51 -9.26
CA SER A 378 -2.47 -8.83 -9.47
C SER A 378 -1.49 -9.22 -8.37
N GLN A 379 -1.96 -9.12 -7.11
CA GLN A 379 -1.21 -9.54 -5.93
C GLN A 379 -1.23 -11.07 -5.83
N GLY A 380 -0.07 -11.69 -5.75
CA GLY A 380 -0.02 -13.14 -5.65
C GLY A 380 1.37 -13.71 -5.60
N HIS A 381 1.43 -15.02 -5.84
CA HIS A 381 2.62 -15.86 -5.74
C HIS A 381 3.38 -15.54 -4.45
N ASN A 382 2.69 -15.67 -3.35
CA ASN A 382 3.16 -15.26 -2.04
C ASN A 382 3.93 -16.36 -1.32
N SER A 383 4.71 -15.92 -0.37
CA SER A 383 5.15 -16.71 0.77
C SER A 383 4.61 -16.10 2.06
N ILE A 384 4.63 -16.88 3.13
CA ILE A 384 4.26 -16.44 4.48
C ILE A 384 5.25 -17.05 5.47
N ILE A 385 5.59 -16.34 6.51
CA ILE A 385 6.51 -16.82 7.54
C ILE A 385 6.00 -16.49 8.94
N ALA A 386 5.85 -17.51 9.78
CA ALA A 386 5.69 -17.35 11.23
C ALA A 386 7.08 -17.14 11.86
N ALA A 387 7.38 -15.87 12.18
CA ALA A 387 8.70 -15.49 12.67
C ALA A 387 8.89 -15.90 14.14
N GLU A 388 10.14 -16.14 14.53
CA GLU A 388 10.54 -16.52 15.90
C GLU A 388 10.13 -15.50 16.97
N ASP A 389 9.90 -14.24 16.57
CA ASP A 389 9.48 -13.16 17.46
C ASP A 389 7.96 -13.16 17.75
N GLY A 390 7.21 -14.12 17.21
CA GLY A 390 5.78 -14.29 17.39
C GLY A 390 4.91 -13.43 16.48
N ARG A 391 5.48 -12.86 15.43
CA ARG A 391 4.77 -12.16 14.35
C ARG A 391 4.70 -13.03 13.11
N THR A 392 3.71 -12.80 12.28
CA THR A 392 3.54 -13.52 11.01
C THR A 392 3.51 -12.52 9.88
N TYR A 393 4.23 -12.79 8.80
CA TYR A 393 4.38 -11.88 7.66
C TYR A 393 4.00 -12.57 6.37
N LEU A 394 3.12 -11.91 5.60
CA LEU A 394 2.79 -12.25 4.21
C LEU A 394 3.71 -11.45 3.29
N VAL A 395 4.40 -12.13 2.40
CA VAL A 395 5.32 -11.55 1.42
C VAL A 395 4.85 -11.95 0.03
N TYR A 396 4.58 -10.98 -0.83
CA TYR A 396 4.05 -11.24 -2.17
C TYR A 396 4.58 -10.24 -3.16
N HIS A 397 4.49 -10.54 -4.44
CA HIS A 397 4.69 -9.53 -5.45
C HIS A 397 3.36 -8.94 -5.92
N THR A 398 3.38 -7.65 -6.23
CA THR A 398 2.22 -6.92 -6.77
C THR A 398 2.61 -6.15 -8.00
N ARG A 399 1.67 -5.97 -8.91
CA ARG A 399 1.75 -5.08 -10.06
C ARG A 399 0.95 -3.82 -9.82
N PHE A 400 1.02 -2.86 -10.74
CA PHE A 400 0.38 -1.56 -10.60
C PHE A 400 -0.35 -1.19 -11.88
N GLN A 401 -1.41 -0.41 -11.77
CA GLN A 401 -2.12 0.10 -12.94
C GLN A 401 -1.14 0.85 -13.86
N ASN A 402 -1.19 0.55 -15.16
CA ASN A 402 -0.40 1.20 -16.21
C ASN A 402 1.13 0.99 -16.18
N LEU A 403 1.66 0.09 -15.34
CA LEU A 403 3.10 -0.20 -15.28
C LEU A 403 3.51 -1.54 -15.94
N GLY A 404 2.61 -2.18 -16.68
CA GLY A 404 2.88 -3.47 -17.36
C GLY A 404 3.31 -4.55 -16.36
N GLU A 405 4.41 -5.23 -16.67
CA GLU A 405 5.04 -6.23 -15.80
C GLU A 405 5.85 -5.65 -14.63
N GLY A 406 5.93 -4.34 -14.52
CA GLY A 406 6.58 -3.70 -13.38
C GLY A 406 5.95 -4.16 -12.07
N HIS A 407 6.75 -4.84 -11.24
CA HIS A 407 6.28 -5.41 -9.98
C HIS A 407 7.20 -5.05 -8.83
N GLN A 408 6.66 -5.11 -7.63
CA GLN A 408 7.41 -4.88 -6.39
C GLN A 408 6.96 -5.88 -5.32
N VAL A 409 7.88 -6.21 -4.42
CA VAL A 409 7.57 -6.99 -3.23
C VAL A 409 6.85 -6.11 -2.21
N ARG A 410 5.85 -6.69 -1.54
CA ARG A 410 5.12 -6.12 -0.40
C ARG A 410 5.20 -7.07 0.78
N VAL A 411 5.22 -6.48 1.98
CA VAL A 411 5.17 -7.23 3.23
C VAL A 411 4.05 -6.70 4.09
N HIS A 412 3.09 -7.55 4.44
CA HIS A 412 2.04 -7.21 5.39
C HIS A 412 2.15 -8.12 6.61
N GLN A 413 1.98 -7.55 7.80
CA GLN A 413 1.79 -8.36 8.98
C GLN A 413 0.43 -9.07 8.89
N VAL A 414 0.36 -10.31 9.36
CA VAL A 414 -0.86 -11.13 9.33
C VAL A 414 -1.25 -11.52 10.74
N PHE A 415 -2.55 -11.48 11.02
CA PHE A 415 -3.13 -11.88 12.28
C PHE A 415 -4.18 -12.96 12.07
N GLN A 416 -4.47 -13.72 13.12
CA GLN A 416 -5.67 -14.55 13.16
C GLN A 416 -6.81 -13.75 13.76
N ASN A 417 -7.98 -13.77 13.12
CA ASN A 417 -9.21 -13.33 13.76
C ASN A 417 -9.64 -14.34 14.85
N LYS A 418 -10.66 -14.01 15.64
CA LYS A 418 -11.13 -14.87 16.73
C LYS A 418 -11.60 -16.27 16.29
N ASN A 419 -11.90 -16.44 15.01
CA ASN A 419 -12.32 -17.73 14.42
C ASN A 419 -11.15 -18.50 13.80
N GLY A 420 -9.91 -18.00 14.00
CA GLY A 420 -8.69 -18.61 13.50
C GLY A 420 -8.49 -18.47 11.99
N TRP A 421 -9.06 -17.46 11.34
CA TRP A 421 -8.79 -17.12 9.94
C TRP A 421 -7.75 -16.01 9.86
N LEU A 422 -6.86 -16.11 8.86
CA LEU A 422 -5.86 -15.09 8.62
C LEU A 422 -6.48 -13.83 8.01
N VAL A 423 -6.04 -12.68 8.49
CA VAL A 423 -6.35 -11.35 7.96
C VAL A 423 -5.06 -10.53 7.86
N ALA A 424 -4.81 -9.92 6.72
CA ALA A 424 -3.62 -9.12 6.48
C ALA A 424 -3.84 -7.67 6.96
N ALA A 425 -2.87 -7.13 7.67
CA ALA A 425 -2.89 -5.75 8.12
C ALA A 425 -3.06 -4.78 6.94
N PRO A 426 -3.81 -3.67 7.09
CA PRO A 426 -4.13 -2.78 5.97
C PRO A 426 -2.96 -2.09 5.29
N PHE A 427 -1.89 -1.78 6.02
CA PHE A 427 -0.68 -1.13 5.48
C PHE A 427 0.50 -2.08 5.47
N GLU A 428 1.48 -1.81 4.61
CA GLU A 428 2.75 -2.52 4.64
C GLU A 428 3.38 -2.42 6.04
N TYR A 429 4.12 -3.46 6.39
CA TYR A 429 4.83 -3.51 7.67
C TYR A 429 5.91 -2.43 7.75
N THR A 430 5.85 -1.61 8.80
CA THR A 430 6.78 -0.50 9.04
C THR A 430 7.51 -0.60 10.39
N GLY A 431 7.56 -1.81 10.95
CA GLY A 431 8.23 -2.08 12.22
C GLY A 431 7.29 -2.20 13.41
N GLU A 432 6.00 -2.40 13.20
CA GLU A 432 5.01 -2.63 14.25
C GLU A 432 5.41 -3.79 15.15
N GLN A 433 5.24 -3.61 16.48
CA GLN A 433 5.71 -4.58 17.47
C GLN A 433 4.63 -5.53 17.99
N VAL A 434 3.39 -5.37 17.53
CA VAL A 434 2.25 -6.19 17.96
C VAL A 434 2.45 -7.64 17.51
N LYS A 435 2.40 -8.58 18.46
CA LYS A 435 2.51 -10.02 18.18
C LYS A 435 1.13 -10.63 17.97
N SER A 436 1.08 -11.77 17.30
CA SER A 436 -0.18 -12.50 17.11
C SER A 436 -0.86 -12.88 18.43
N ALA A 437 -0.10 -13.21 19.46
CA ALA A 437 -0.63 -13.53 20.79
C ALA A 437 -1.24 -12.33 21.51
N ASP A 438 -0.76 -11.12 21.24
CA ASP A 438 -1.23 -9.90 21.89
C ASP A 438 -2.67 -9.56 21.50
N ILE A 439 -3.09 -9.97 20.30
CA ILE A 439 -4.43 -9.70 19.76
C ILE A 439 -5.53 -10.24 20.67
N ALA A 440 -5.35 -11.43 21.19
CA ALA A 440 -6.33 -12.12 22.04
C ALA A 440 -6.30 -11.69 23.52
N THR A 441 -5.27 -10.96 23.96
CA THR A 441 -4.99 -10.70 25.37
C THR A 441 -4.84 -9.22 25.71
N THR A 442 -4.79 -8.35 24.69
CA THR A 442 -4.52 -6.92 24.88
C THR A 442 -5.29 -6.09 23.88
N GLN A 443 -6.02 -5.12 24.34
CA GLN A 443 -6.60 -4.09 23.48
C GLN A 443 -5.53 -3.07 23.12
N GLN A 444 -5.06 -3.10 21.87
CA GLN A 444 -3.94 -2.27 21.38
C GLN A 444 -4.31 -0.79 21.28
N ILE A 445 -5.56 -0.47 21.02
CA ILE A 445 -6.05 0.90 20.86
C ILE A 445 -7.19 1.15 21.83
N ALA A 446 -7.09 2.22 22.62
CA ALA A 446 -8.16 2.60 23.53
C ALA A 446 -9.47 2.88 22.77
N THR A 447 -10.61 2.47 23.29
CA THR A 447 -11.91 2.53 22.60
C THR A 447 -12.25 3.95 22.13
N ASN A 448 -11.93 4.96 22.92
CA ASN A 448 -12.13 6.37 22.56
C ASN A 448 -11.24 6.87 21.39
N LYS A 449 -10.21 6.12 21.00
CA LYS A 449 -9.37 6.41 19.82
C LYS A 449 -9.79 5.61 18.60
N ILE A 450 -10.75 4.71 18.72
CA ILE A 450 -11.27 3.92 17.62
C ILE A 450 -12.40 4.66 16.90
N ALA A 451 -13.33 5.26 17.61
CA ALA A 451 -14.38 6.06 17.00
C ALA A 451 -13.79 7.18 16.13
N GLY A 452 -14.40 7.45 14.96
CA GLY A 452 -13.90 8.44 14.03
C GLY A 452 -14.27 8.15 12.58
N LYS A 453 -13.75 8.95 11.68
CA LYS A 453 -13.93 8.81 10.22
C LYS A 453 -12.90 7.85 9.65
N TYR A 454 -13.37 6.93 8.83
CA TYR A 454 -12.56 5.87 8.24
C TYR A 454 -12.68 5.83 6.72
N LYS A 455 -11.60 5.53 6.04
CA LYS A 455 -11.65 4.94 4.71
C LYS A 455 -11.89 3.45 4.87
N LEU A 456 -12.89 2.91 4.19
CA LEU A 456 -13.23 1.50 4.19
C LEU A 456 -13.01 0.93 2.79
N LEU A 457 -12.19 -0.10 2.67
CA LEU A 457 -11.94 -0.82 1.42
C LEU A 457 -12.50 -2.24 1.53
N THR A 458 -13.32 -2.64 0.55
CA THR A 458 -13.79 -4.03 0.42
C THR A 458 -13.01 -4.72 -0.68
N HIS A 459 -12.30 -5.80 -0.36
CA HIS A 459 -11.58 -6.60 -1.35
C HIS A 459 -12.58 -7.51 -2.07
N LYS A 460 -12.98 -7.11 -3.28
CA LYS A 460 -13.93 -7.89 -4.07
C LYS A 460 -13.42 -9.30 -4.32
N TYR A 461 -14.27 -10.28 -4.06
CA TYR A 461 -13.96 -11.67 -4.30
C TYR A 461 -13.78 -11.98 -5.79
N LYS A 462 -14.68 -11.45 -6.62
CA LYS A 462 -14.63 -11.54 -8.08
C LYS A 462 -14.40 -10.16 -8.66
N LEU A 463 -13.45 -10.05 -9.57
CA LEU A 463 -13.12 -8.83 -10.31
C LEU A 463 -13.41 -9.04 -11.78
N ASP A 464 -14.05 -8.07 -12.41
CA ASP A 464 -14.16 -8.04 -13.87
C ASP A 464 -12.78 -7.66 -14.47
N HIS A 465 -11.95 -8.67 -14.65
CA HIS A 465 -10.61 -8.47 -15.22
C HIS A 465 -10.66 -7.92 -16.65
N THR A 466 -11.75 -8.12 -17.41
CA THR A 466 -11.89 -7.55 -18.74
C THR A 466 -12.05 -6.02 -18.72
N LYS A 467 -12.53 -5.48 -17.60
CA LYS A 467 -12.67 -4.04 -17.35
C LYS A 467 -11.56 -3.49 -16.45
N LYS A 468 -10.56 -4.30 -16.08
CA LYS A 468 -9.51 -3.91 -15.13
C LYS A 468 -10.09 -3.39 -13.81
N GLU A 469 -11.15 -4.05 -13.34
CA GLU A 469 -11.88 -3.65 -12.15
C GLU A 469 -10.98 -3.68 -10.91
N ALA A 470 -11.16 -2.71 -10.02
CA ALA A 470 -10.50 -2.65 -8.74
C ALA A 470 -11.42 -2.01 -7.69
N SER A 471 -11.23 -2.37 -6.44
CA SER A 471 -11.97 -1.78 -5.33
C SER A 471 -11.50 -0.35 -5.05
N SER A 472 -12.45 0.55 -4.77
CA SER A 472 -12.14 1.90 -4.30
C SER A 472 -12.59 2.06 -2.86
N PRO A 473 -11.82 2.78 -2.02
CA PRO A 473 -12.24 3.06 -0.65
C PRO A 473 -13.47 3.98 -0.63
N ILE A 474 -14.30 3.79 0.40
CA ILE A 474 -15.45 4.65 0.69
C ILE A 474 -15.30 5.26 2.08
N ASP A 475 -15.98 6.38 2.31
CA ASP A 475 -15.99 7.05 3.60
C ASP A 475 -17.09 6.51 4.50
N ILE A 476 -16.70 6.13 5.72
CA ILE A 476 -17.62 5.76 6.80
C ILE A 476 -17.20 6.45 8.09
N GLU A 477 -18.11 6.46 9.06
CA GLU A 477 -17.80 6.88 10.43
C GLU A 477 -18.16 5.76 11.40
N LEU A 478 -17.19 5.35 12.21
CA LEU A 478 -17.40 4.50 13.37
C LEU A 478 -17.76 5.42 14.55
N LYS A 479 -19.02 5.42 14.97
CA LYS A 479 -19.49 6.27 16.08
C LYS A 479 -19.21 5.64 17.43
N SER A 480 -19.09 6.46 18.45
CA SER A 480 -18.82 6.03 19.84
C SER A 480 -19.94 5.16 20.44
N ASP A 481 -21.15 5.24 19.91
CA ASP A 481 -22.30 4.40 20.29
C ASP A 481 -22.28 3.00 19.65
N GLY A 482 -21.24 2.67 18.87
CA GLY A 482 -21.11 1.38 18.18
C GLY A 482 -21.85 1.32 16.83
N THR A 483 -22.41 2.43 16.35
CA THR A 483 -23.04 2.48 15.01
C THR A 483 -22.04 2.89 13.93
N ILE A 484 -22.37 2.60 12.68
CA ILE A 484 -21.62 3.01 11.48
C ILE A 484 -22.55 3.88 10.63
N SER A 485 -22.03 5.00 10.15
CA SER A 485 -22.72 5.91 9.24
C SER A 485 -21.80 6.31 8.05
N GLY A 486 -22.30 7.13 7.14
CA GLY A 486 -21.58 7.58 5.94
C GLY A 486 -22.02 6.83 4.68
N SER A 487 -21.08 6.46 3.81
CA SER A 487 -21.37 5.73 2.57
C SER A 487 -21.87 4.30 2.79
N ALA A 488 -21.73 3.78 4.01
CA ALA A 488 -22.33 2.53 4.46
C ALA A 488 -22.83 2.66 5.89
N THR A 489 -23.79 1.80 6.26
CA THR A 489 -24.35 1.76 7.63
C THR A 489 -24.12 0.40 8.27
N GLY A 490 -24.10 0.33 9.58
CA GLY A 490 -23.86 -0.91 10.31
C GLY A 490 -23.59 -0.72 11.79
N THR A 491 -22.86 -1.65 12.36
CA THR A 491 -22.44 -1.61 13.77
C THR A 491 -21.01 -2.12 13.94
N TRP A 492 -20.34 -1.69 14.99
CA TRP A 492 -19.02 -2.18 15.35
C TRP A 492 -18.86 -2.35 16.86
N SER A 493 -17.98 -3.25 17.26
CA SER A 493 -17.59 -3.41 18.67
C SER A 493 -16.21 -4.03 18.77
N ILE A 494 -15.50 -3.74 19.85
CA ILE A 494 -14.29 -4.45 20.27
C ILE A 494 -14.67 -5.45 21.35
N GLU A 495 -14.12 -6.64 21.29
CA GLU A 495 -14.24 -7.63 22.34
C GLU A 495 -13.37 -7.21 23.54
N GLU A 496 -13.97 -7.11 24.71
CA GLU A 496 -13.33 -6.56 25.91
C GLU A 496 -11.99 -7.25 26.23
N GLY A 497 -10.97 -6.45 26.47
CA GLY A 497 -9.62 -6.92 26.81
C GLY A 497 -8.83 -7.48 25.64
N THR A 498 -9.35 -7.41 24.41
CA THR A 498 -8.71 -7.93 23.20
C THR A 498 -8.60 -6.84 22.12
N SER A 499 -7.91 -7.17 21.04
CA SER A 499 -7.92 -6.36 19.81
C SER A 499 -8.88 -6.90 18.75
N TYR A 500 -9.74 -7.84 19.07
CA TYR A 500 -10.73 -8.35 18.13
C TYR A 500 -11.84 -7.33 17.89
N ILE A 501 -12.05 -7.04 16.62
CA ILE A 501 -13.16 -6.21 16.15
C ILE A 501 -14.25 -7.08 15.52
N ASN A 502 -15.51 -6.82 15.90
CA ASN A 502 -16.68 -7.30 15.20
C ASN A 502 -17.28 -6.09 14.47
N ILE A 503 -17.43 -6.19 13.18
CA ILE A 503 -17.95 -5.09 12.36
C ILE A 503 -19.02 -5.64 11.41
N LYS A 504 -20.17 -4.99 11.36
CA LYS A 504 -21.26 -5.29 10.45
C LYS A 504 -21.42 -4.14 9.48
N VAL A 505 -21.28 -4.41 8.19
CA VAL A 505 -21.50 -3.43 7.12
C VAL A 505 -22.70 -3.89 6.29
N GLY A 506 -23.75 -3.10 6.28
CA GLY A 506 -25.04 -3.50 5.72
C GLY A 506 -25.57 -4.75 6.44
N THR A 507 -25.70 -5.85 5.72
CA THR A 507 -26.16 -7.15 6.26
C THR A 507 -25.01 -8.13 6.57
N VAL A 508 -23.76 -7.81 6.22
CA VAL A 508 -22.61 -8.72 6.30
C VAL A 508 -21.85 -8.49 7.61
N ASN A 509 -21.60 -9.58 8.33
CA ASN A 509 -20.76 -9.56 9.54
C ASN A 509 -19.31 -9.93 9.17
N TYR A 510 -18.38 -9.18 9.76
CA TYR A 510 -16.93 -9.38 9.61
C TYR A 510 -16.30 -9.53 11.00
N HIS A 511 -15.36 -10.46 11.12
CA HIS A 511 -14.55 -10.65 12.32
C HIS A 511 -13.09 -10.38 11.99
N GLY A 512 -12.44 -9.55 12.79
CA GLY A 512 -11.09 -9.12 12.48
C GLY A 512 -10.30 -8.63 13.68
N VAL A 513 -9.30 -7.83 13.38
CA VAL A 513 -8.41 -7.22 14.37
C VAL A 513 -8.31 -5.72 14.16
N MET A 514 -8.18 -5.00 15.27
CA MET A 514 -7.91 -3.57 15.33
C MET A 514 -6.50 -3.35 15.84
N VAL A 515 -5.66 -2.70 15.05
CA VAL A 515 -4.25 -2.45 15.35
C VAL A 515 -3.85 -1.02 15.04
N GLU A 516 -2.80 -0.53 15.69
CA GLU A 516 -2.17 0.72 15.30
C GLU A 516 -1.14 0.42 14.21
N GLN A 517 -1.24 1.12 13.08
CA GLN A 517 -0.29 1.05 12.00
C GLN A 517 0.20 2.43 11.57
N THR A 518 1.39 2.47 11.01
CA THR A 518 1.91 3.69 10.39
C THR A 518 1.39 3.78 8.97
N MET A 519 0.75 4.89 8.64
CA MET A 519 0.29 5.16 7.28
C MET A 519 1.43 5.71 6.44
N GLU A 520 1.91 4.92 5.50
CA GLU A 520 2.96 5.32 4.57
C GLU A 520 2.44 6.38 3.55
N PRO A 521 3.24 7.37 3.15
CA PRO A 521 4.64 7.64 3.52
C PRO A 521 4.79 8.57 4.72
N THR A 522 3.75 8.79 5.47
CA THR A 522 3.79 9.62 6.66
C THR A 522 4.23 8.79 7.87
N ASP A 523 4.78 9.42 8.90
CA ASP A 523 5.02 8.77 10.19
C ASP A 523 3.75 8.73 11.06
N ASN A 524 2.59 9.02 10.48
CA ASN A 524 1.33 9.08 11.22
C ASN A 524 0.84 7.69 11.57
N LYS A 525 0.71 7.44 12.86
CA LYS A 525 0.08 6.25 13.38
C LYS A 525 -1.43 6.41 13.38
N VAL A 526 -2.10 5.44 12.81
CA VAL A 526 -3.56 5.42 12.69
C VAL A 526 -4.15 4.14 13.28
N ALA A 527 -5.36 4.25 13.81
CA ALA A 527 -6.16 3.07 14.11
C ALA A 527 -6.57 2.42 12.78
N ALA A 528 -6.23 1.15 12.61
CA ALA A 528 -6.52 0.41 11.41
C ALA A 528 -7.13 -0.95 11.74
N PHE A 529 -8.07 -1.42 10.93
CA PHE A 529 -8.64 -2.75 11.08
C PHE A 529 -8.61 -3.53 9.78
N THR A 530 -8.51 -4.82 9.94
CA THR A 530 -8.72 -5.82 8.89
C THR A 530 -9.70 -6.87 9.39
N ALA A 531 -10.70 -7.24 8.59
CA ALA A 531 -11.71 -8.19 9.03
C ALA A 531 -12.24 -9.03 7.86
N LEU A 532 -12.59 -10.27 8.15
CA LEU A 532 -13.11 -11.26 7.21
C LEU A 532 -14.59 -11.53 7.49
N ALA A 533 -15.38 -11.56 6.42
CA ALA A 533 -16.71 -12.17 6.45
C ALA A 533 -16.58 -13.65 6.07
N GLU A 534 -16.68 -14.54 7.02
CA GLU A 534 -16.57 -15.98 6.80
C GLU A 534 -17.69 -16.50 5.87
N THR A 535 -18.83 -15.82 5.86
CA THR A 535 -19.98 -16.18 5.01
C THR A 535 -19.82 -15.83 3.53
N THR A 536 -18.83 -15.02 3.18
CA THR A 536 -18.59 -14.59 1.79
C THR A 536 -17.15 -14.81 1.35
N GLY A 537 -16.24 -15.13 2.27
CA GLY A 537 -14.80 -15.21 2.01
C GLY A 537 -14.14 -13.86 1.65
N VAL A 538 -14.80 -12.75 1.97
CA VAL A 538 -14.36 -11.38 1.62
C VAL A 538 -13.74 -10.69 2.80
N THR A 539 -12.60 -10.05 2.59
CA THR A 539 -11.89 -9.23 3.58
C THR A 539 -12.16 -7.75 3.34
N ILE A 540 -12.24 -6.99 4.42
CA ILE A 540 -12.29 -5.53 4.41
C ILE A 540 -11.11 -4.95 5.17
N TRP A 541 -10.64 -3.78 4.72
CA TRP A 541 -9.69 -2.94 5.43
C TRP A 541 -10.33 -1.62 5.82
N GLY A 542 -9.92 -1.06 6.95
CA GLY A 542 -10.28 0.29 7.35
C GLY A 542 -9.15 0.99 8.06
N TYR A 543 -9.00 2.30 7.84
CA TYR A 543 -8.12 3.12 8.65
C TYR A 543 -8.78 4.44 9.00
N ARG A 544 -8.50 4.91 10.21
CA ARG A 544 -9.00 6.18 10.75
C ARG A 544 -8.18 7.33 10.18
N TYR A 545 -8.86 8.32 9.58
CA TYR A 545 -8.19 9.48 9.01
C TYR A 545 -8.59 10.80 9.67
N ALA A 546 -9.68 10.82 10.45
CA ALA A 546 -10.13 12.00 11.18
C ALA A 546 -11.01 11.63 12.39
N ASP A 547 -11.23 12.58 13.27
CA ASP A 547 -12.13 12.46 14.39
C ASP A 547 -13.60 12.34 13.92
N GLY A 548 -14.43 11.67 14.72
CA GLY A 548 -15.85 11.50 14.43
C GLY A 548 -16.66 12.78 14.67
N SER A 549 -17.90 12.79 14.13
CA SER A 549 -18.83 13.91 14.32
C SER A 549 -19.30 14.06 15.77
N ASP A 550 -19.20 12.99 16.59
CA ASP A 550 -19.66 12.97 17.98
C ASP A 550 -18.56 13.30 19.00
N GLU A 551 -17.30 13.27 18.58
CA GLU A 551 -16.18 13.70 19.41
C GLU A 551 -15.91 15.20 19.19
N GLN A 552 -16.38 16.01 20.08
CA GLN A 552 -15.74 17.27 20.41
C GLN A 552 -14.41 16.97 21.10
N VAL A 553 -13.48 16.35 20.40
CA VAL A 553 -12.08 16.40 20.81
C VAL A 553 -11.66 17.82 20.51
N THR A 554 -11.67 18.65 21.53
CA THR A 554 -10.95 19.91 21.47
C THR A 554 -9.50 19.50 21.26
N PRO A 555 -8.88 19.75 20.08
CA PRO A 555 -7.46 19.50 19.88
C PRO A 555 -6.74 20.19 21.03
N THR A 556 -5.75 19.54 21.63
CA THR A 556 -4.93 20.23 22.64
C THR A 556 -4.46 21.52 21.98
N PRO A 557 -4.82 22.71 22.48
CA PRO A 557 -4.46 23.95 21.85
C PRO A 557 -2.93 23.98 21.70
N VAL A 558 -2.43 24.11 20.48
CA VAL A 558 -1.02 24.38 20.25
C VAL A 558 -0.85 25.85 20.50
N ASP A 559 0.00 26.20 21.46
CA ASP A 559 0.30 27.57 21.80
C ASP A 559 1.24 28.12 20.70
N GLY A 560 0.63 28.74 19.67
CA GLY A 560 1.33 29.32 18.53
C GLY A 560 0.85 30.75 18.29
N ASP A 561 1.74 31.64 17.94
CA ASP A 561 1.43 33.04 17.56
C ASP A 561 1.17 33.13 16.05
N TYR A 562 -0.07 32.95 15.63
CA TYR A 562 -0.49 33.11 14.22
C TYR A 562 -1.13 34.48 13.93
N LYS A 563 -1.10 35.42 14.85
CA LYS A 563 -1.68 36.75 14.67
C LYS A 563 -0.63 37.83 14.39
N THR A 564 0.53 37.71 14.98
CA THR A 564 1.62 38.66 14.76
C THR A 564 2.19 38.55 13.35
N GLY A 565 2.36 39.71 12.70
CA GLY A 565 2.91 39.78 11.32
C GLY A 565 1.90 39.54 10.21
N LEU A 566 0.61 39.35 10.51
CA LEU A 566 -0.44 39.28 9.50
C LEU A 566 -0.62 40.61 8.79
N MET A 567 -0.42 40.63 7.48
CA MET A 567 -0.46 41.82 6.62
C MET A 567 -1.73 41.88 5.78
N ALA A 568 -2.30 40.75 5.42
CA ALA A 568 -3.56 40.66 4.70
C ALA A 568 -4.34 39.41 5.13
N TYR A 569 -5.65 39.55 5.16
CA TYR A 569 -6.61 38.51 5.37
C TYR A 569 -7.86 38.73 4.51
N TYR A 570 -8.17 37.75 3.65
CA TYR A 570 -9.33 37.73 2.76
C TYR A 570 -10.14 36.48 3.02
N ASN A 571 -11.40 36.64 3.44
CA ASN A 571 -12.29 35.52 3.78
C ASN A 571 -13.38 35.26 2.73
N PHE A 572 -13.41 35.95 1.64
CA PHE A 572 -14.32 35.79 0.49
C PHE A 572 -15.82 35.83 0.80
N GLU A 573 -16.25 36.26 1.98
CA GLU A 573 -17.66 36.25 2.40
C GLU A 573 -18.54 37.32 1.72
N ALA A 574 -17.95 38.30 1.06
CA ALA A 574 -18.68 39.40 0.44
C ALA A 574 -18.01 39.94 -0.81
N SER A 575 -18.82 40.58 -1.67
CA SER A 575 -18.32 41.42 -2.78
C SER A 575 -18.58 42.88 -2.48
N PRO A 576 -17.56 43.78 -2.67
CA PRO A 576 -16.20 43.51 -3.13
C PRO A 576 -15.38 42.73 -2.11
N ILE A 577 -14.47 41.89 -2.62
CA ILE A 577 -13.51 41.12 -1.81
C ILE A 577 -12.45 42.08 -1.28
N VAL A 578 -12.35 42.27 0.01
CA VAL A 578 -11.46 43.24 0.66
C VAL A 578 -10.50 42.59 1.65
N ASN A 579 -9.30 43.14 1.79
CA ASN A 579 -8.43 42.81 2.91
C ASN A 579 -9.08 43.29 4.22
N LEU A 580 -9.43 42.34 5.10
CA LEU A 580 -10.12 42.68 6.37
C LEU A 580 -9.26 43.51 7.34
N LEU A 581 -7.93 43.56 7.14
CA LEU A 581 -7.01 44.40 7.90
C LEU A 581 -6.88 45.80 7.31
N ASN A 582 -7.17 45.96 6.01
CA ASN A 582 -7.12 47.24 5.30
C ASN A 582 -8.14 47.26 4.17
N THR A 583 -9.36 47.64 4.47
CA THR A 583 -10.52 47.63 3.55
C THR A 583 -10.38 48.52 2.30
N ALA A 584 -9.36 49.35 2.24
CA ALA A 584 -9.01 50.08 1.02
C ALA A 584 -8.31 49.19 -0.04
N GLN A 585 -7.78 48.04 0.35
CA GLN A 585 -7.19 47.03 -0.53
C GLN A 585 -8.27 46.02 -0.98
N THR A 586 -8.67 46.14 -2.24
CA THR A 586 -9.71 45.33 -2.84
C THR A 586 -9.10 44.34 -3.84
N ALA A 587 -9.54 43.10 -3.83
CA ALA A 587 -9.19 42.17 -4.88
C ALA A 587 -9.96 42.48 -6.18
N THR A 588 -9.32 42.22 -7.30
CA THR A 588 -9.88 42.42 -8.62
C THR A 588 -10.03 41.07 -9.33
N LEU A 589 -11.23 40.77 -9.80
CA LEU A 589 -11.48 39.58 -10.61
C LEU A 589 -11.08 39.91 -12.05
N GLN A 590 -10.27 39.06 -12.66
CA GLN A 590 -9.73 39.26 -14.00
C GLN A 590 -9.89 38.01 -14.87
N GLN A 591 -9.98 38.22 -16.18
CA GLN A 591 -9.90 37.17 -17.20
C GLN A 591 -8.97 37.62 -18.31
N GLU A 592 -8.32 36.65 -18.91
CA GLU A 592 -7.56 36.83 -20.15
C GLU A 592 -8.14 35.94 -21.24
N GLY A 593 -8.04 36.38 -22.51
CA GLY A 593 -8.59 35.64 -23.63
C GLY A 593 -10.12 35.48 -23.57
N GLU A 594 -10.59 34.29 -23.85
CA GLU A 594 -12.02 33.91 -23.85
C GLU A 594 -12.49 33.28 -22.55
N ASN A 595 -11.64 33.22 -21.51
CA ASN A 595 -11.99 32.62 -20.24
C ASN A 595 -13.05 33.44 -19.48
N SER A 596 -13.62 32.83 -18.43
CA SER A 596 -14.61 33.46 -17.56
C SER A 596 -13.98 34.11 -16.34
N LEU A 597 -14.59 35.18 -15.83
CA LEU A 597 -14.21 35.79 -14.57
C LEU A 597 -14.34 34.77 -13.42
N PRO A 598 -13.47 34.83 -12.40
CA PRO A 598 -13.69 34.13 -11.15
C PRO A 598 -15.04 34.47 -10.53
N THR A 599 -15.63 33.53 -9.80
CA THR A 599 -16.96 33.70 -9.20
C THR A 599 -16.97 33.39 -7.72
N LEU A 600 -17.67 34.19 -6.91
CA LEU A 600 -18.01 33.81 -5.55
C LEU A 600 -19.16 32.79 -5.58
N LYS A 601 -19.02 31.72 -4.82
CA LYS A 601 -20.05 30.67 -4.65
C LYS A 601 -20.08 30.15 -3.22
N SER A 602 -21.25 29.70 -2.76
CA SER A 602 -21.35 29.02 -1.46
C SER A 602 -20.79 27.62 -1.54
N ASP A 603 -19.99 27.25 -0.56
CA ASP A 603 -19.47 25.91 -0.38
C ASP A 603 -20.00 25.28 0.91
N GLN A 604 -20.59 24.09 0.83
CA GLN A 604 -21.20 23.42 1.98
C GLN A 604 -20.17 22.82 2.94
N GLN A 605 -19.03 22.39 2.45
CA GLN A 605 -17.98 21.77 3.29
C GLN A 605 -17.26 22.85 4.10
N ARG A 606 -17.01 24.00 3.48
CA ARG A 606 -16.45 25.17 4.18
C ARG A 606 -17.48 25.91 5.02
N SER A 607 -18.77 25.75 4.72
CA SER A 607 -19.87 26.53 5.29
C SER A 607 -19.67 28.03 5.11
N SER A 608 -19.06 28.45 4.00
CA SER A 608 -18.64 29.83 3.67
C SER A 608 -18.84 30.12 2.19
N GLN A 609 -18.66 31.41 1.81
CA GLN A 609 -18.44 31.77 0.43
C GLN A 609 -16.98 31.50 0.08
N VAL A 610 -16.74 30.97 -1.12
CA VAL A 610 -15.41 30.69 -1.66
C VAL A 610 -15.26 31.33 -3.01
N ILE A 611 -14.03 31.62 -3.42
CA ILE A 611 -13.75 32.13 -4.76
C ILE A 611 -13.33 30.98 -5.68
N HIS A 612 -14.02 30.84 -6.79
CA HIS A 612 -13.75 29.84 -7.82
C HIS A 612 -13.01 30.48 -9.00
N THR A 613 -11.89 29.86 -9.43
CA THR A 613 -11.18 30.18 -10.67
C THR A 613 -11.40 29.05 -11.68
N ASN A 614 -11.38 29.40 -12.97
CA ASN A 614 -11.57 28.42 -14.03
C ASN A 614 -10.23 28.02 -14.64
N PHE A 615 -10.14 26.78 -15.11
CA PHE A 615 -8.99 26.32 -15.88
C PHE A 615 -8.79 27.19 -17.12
N GLY A 616 -7.55 27.49 -17.42
CA GLY A 616 -7.17 28.20 -18.64
C GLY A 616 -5.68 28.06 -18.93
N ALA A 617 -5.34 27.83 -20.19
CA ALA A 617 -3.95 27.86 -20.65
C ALA A 617 -3.35 29.28 -20.59
N ALA A 618 -2.05 29.40 -20.78
CA ALA A 618 -1.37 30.69 -20.84
C ALA A 618 -2.09 31.66 -21.82
N ASN A 619 -2.27 32.89 -21.41
CA ASN A 619 -3.02 33.97 -22.12
C ASN A 619 -4.54 33.70 -22.25
N ASN A 620 -5.08 32.77 -21.57
CA ASN A 620 -6.52 32.49 -21.49
C ASN A 620 -6.91 32.11 -20.05
N THR A 621 -6.67 32.99 -19.10
CA THR A 621 -6.70 32.72 -17.67
C THR A 621 -7.90 33.34 -16.95
N SER A 622 -8.21 32.78 -15.78
CA SER A 622 -9.23 33.23 -14.82
C SER A 622 -8.52 33.50 -13.49
N ASN A 623 -8.43 34.80 -13.09
CA ASN A 623 -7.52 35.21 -12.03
C ASN A 623 -8.21 36.05 -10.96
N VAL A 624 -7.76 35.89 -9.69
CA VAL A 624 -8.01 36.86 -8.63
C VAL A 624 -6.73 37.63 -8.35
N LYS A 625 -6.73 38.94 -8.62
CA LYS A 625 -5.60 39.84 -8.38
C LYS A 625 -5.76 40.52 -7.04
N PHE A 626 -4.76 40.43 -6.20
CA PHE A 626 -4.68 41.13 -4.91
C PHE A 626 -3.57 42.16 -4.95
N VAL A 627 -3.74 43.26 -4.20
CA VAL A 627 -2.63 44.15 -3.88
C VAL A 627 -1.65 43.41 -3.01
N ASN A 628 -0.39 43.31 -3.41
CA ASN A 628 0.61 42.64 -2.58
C ASN A 628 0.89 43.46 -1.30
N PRO A 629 0.49 42.95 -0.10
CA PRO A 629 0.68 43.70 1.14
C PRO A 629 2.15 43.74 1.58
N LEU A 630 3.02 42.96 0.94
CA LEU A 630 4.45 42.90 1.21
C LEU A 630 5.27 43.82 0.33
N ALA A 631 4.63 44.52 -0.65
CA ALA A 631 5.32 45.44 -1.53
C ALA A 631 5.98 46.58 -0.72
N GLY A 632 7.31 46.65 -0.77
CA GLY A 632 8.09 47.63 0.01
C GLY A 632 8.14 47.36 1.52
N ALA A 633 7.53 46.28 2.02
CA ALA A 633 7.53 45.93 3.43
C ALA A 633 8.88 45.32 3.88
N SER A 634 9.18 45.41 5.19
CA SER A 634 10.28 44.64 5.78
C SER A 634 9.88 43.16 5.91
N VAL A 635 10.65 42.31 5.27
CA VAL A 635 10.51 40.84 5.33
C VAL A 635 11.72 40.15 5.96
N SER A 636 12.46 40.85 6.85
CA SER A 636 13.66 40.35 7.51
C SER A 636 13.37 39.09 8.36
N ALA A 637 12.14 38.95 8.87
CA ALA A 637 11.68 37.77 9.60
C ALA A 637 11.09 36.67 8.69
N GLY A 638 11.14 36.85 7.36
CA GLY A 638 10.59 35.93 6.39
C GLY A 638 9.19 36.30 5.89
N VAL A 639 8.55 35.38 5.20
CA VAL A 639 7.21 35.53 4.61
C VAL A 639 6.43 34.25 4.82
N THR A 640 5.10 34.35 5.00
CA THR A 640 4.17 33.22 4.96
C THR A 640 2.97 33.54 4.10
N ILE A 641 2.56 32.59 3.28
CA ILE A 641 1.30 32.59 2.51
C ILE A 641 0.53 31.35 2.94
N ALA A 642 -0.69 31.52 3.42
CA ALA A 642 -1.56 30.43 3.85
C ALA A 642 -2.98 30.63 3.29
N PHE A 643 -3.61 29.55 2.82
CA PHE A 643 -4.96 29.59 2.27
C PHE A 643 -5.55 28.17 2.21
N TRP A 644 -6.87 28.08 2.18
CA TRP A 644 -7.56 26.86 1.82
C TRP A 644 -7.69 26.76 0.30
N MET A 645 -7.47 25.57 -0.25
CA MET A 645 -7.60 25.27 -1.66
C MET A 645 -8.25 23.91 -1.86
N ASN A 646 -9.25 23.87 -2.74
CA ASN A 646 -9.76 22.64 -3.34
C ASN A 646 -9.42 22.68 -4.84
N ALA A 647 -8.29 22.06 -5.20
CA ALA A 647 -7.88 21.94 -6.59
C ALA A 647 -8.66 20.81 -7.27
N ILE A 648 -9.38 21.10 -8.34
CA ILE A 648 -10.25 20.16 -9.05
C ILE A 648 -9.46 19.41 -10.11
N ASP A 649 -8.60 20.09 -10.86
CA ASP A 649 -7.82 19.52 -11.95
C ASP A 649 -6.36 19.31 -11.55
N GLN A 650 -5.75 18.25 -12.08
CA GLN A 650 -4.35 17.86 -11.83
C GLN A 650 -3.38 18.40 -12.89
N ASN A 651 -3.61 19.57 -13.42
CA ASN A 651 -2.66 20.13 -14.38
C ASN A 651 -1.41 20.65 -13.66
N LEU A 652 -0.26 20.06 -13.94
CA LEU A 652 1.00 20.24 -13.22
C LEU A 652 1.56 21.66 -13.22
N TRP A 653 1.22 22.42 -14.24
CA TRP A 653 1.89 23.70 -14.52
C TRP A 653 1.01 24.91 -14.30
N ASP A 654 -0.22 24.73 -13.90
CA ASP A 654 -1.09 25.84 -13.55
C ASP A 654 -0.68 26.42 -12.21
N ALA A 655 -0.82 27.73 -12.07
CA ALA A 655 -0.44 28.38 -10.82
C ALA A 655 -1.61 28.40 -9.84
N ALA A 656 -1.42 27.82 -8.65
CA ALA A 656 -2.34 28.02 -7.52
C ALA A 656 -2.23 29.46 -7.00
N PHE A 657 -1.01 29.96 -6.86
CA PHE A 657 -0.75 31.39 -6.65
C PHE A 657 0.54 31.84 -7.33
N ALA A 658 0.69 33.17 -7.55
CA ALA A 658 1.92 33.74 -8.02
C ALA A 658 2.16 35.18 -7.47
N PHE A 659 3.41 35.47 -7.11
CA PHE A 659 3.96 36.84 -7.09
C PHE A 659 4.55 37.13 -8.46
N TYR A 660 3.97 38.07 -9.16
CA TYR A 660 4.36 38.44 -10.52
C TYR A 660 4.83 39.88 -10.58
N ASN A 661 5.98 40.07 -11.18
CA ASN A 661 6.49 41.41 -11.49
C ASN A 661 6.32 41.70 -12.99
N PRO A 662 5.38 42.57 -13.39
CA PRO A 662 5.10 42.81 -14.80
C PRO A 662 6.25 43.53 -15.53
N GLN A 663 7.16 44.19 -14.82
CA GLN A 663 8.29 44.88 -15.40
C GLN A 663 9.44 43.94 -15.80
N THR A 664 9.67 42.92 -15.02
CA THR A 664 10.74 41.92 -15.27
C THR A 664 10.19 40.60 -15.80
N THR A 665 8.87 40.41 -15.79
CA THR A 665 8.19 39.16 -16.09
C THR A 665 8.60 38.00 -15.17
N ALA A 666 9.36 38.30 -14.12
CA ALA A 666 9.75 37.31 -13.11
C ALA A 666 8.56 36.88 -12.24
N ARG A 667 8.59 35.65 -11.77
CA ARG A 667 7.52 35.08 -10.94
C ARG A 667 8.05 34.09 -9.89
N LEU A 668 7.45 34.14 -8.71
CA LEU A 668 7.48 33.11 -7.70
C LEU A 668 6.06 32.53 -7.61
N TYR A 669 5.91 31.24 -7.80
CA TYR A 669 4.61 30.60 -7.94
C TYR A 669 4.54 29.28 -7.18
N MET A 670 3.33 28.80 -6.92
CA MET A 670 3.06 27.44 -6.45
C MET A 670 2.10 26.78 -7.45
N THR A 671 2.34 25.50 -7.78
CA THR A 671 1.42 24.70 -8.59
C THR A 671 0.36 24.02 -7.72
N PRO A 672 -0.70 23.46 -8.29
CA PRO A 672 -1.72 22.74 -7.51
C PRO A 672 -1.14 21.56 -6.72
N ASN A 673 -0.10 20.92 -7.23
CA ASN A 673 0.61 19.82 -6.54
C ASN A 673 1.54 20.32 -5.41
N THR A 674 1.43 21.61 -5.02
CA THR A 674 2.27 22.25 -4.01
C THR A 674 3.75 22.37 -4.38
N TYR A 675 4.10 22.28 -5.68
CA TYR A 675 5.44 22.64 -6.13
C TYR A 675 5.64 24.15 -6.03
N VAL A 676 6.81 24.55 -5.63
CA VAL A 676 7.18 25.96 -5.58
C VAL A 676 8.28 26.23 -6.59
N GLY A 677 8.05 27.19 -7.46
CA GLY A 677 8.98 27.56 -8.50
C GLY A 677 9.27 29.06 -8.52
N TYR A 678 10.47 29.41 -8.96
CA TYR A 678 10.86 30.78 -9.27
C TYR A 678 11.48 30.82 -10.66
N ASN A 679 11.15 31.84 -11.44
CA ASN A 679 11.76 32.05 -12.74
C ASN A 679 11.90 33.57 -13.01
N ASP A 680 13.11 34.06 -13.26
CA ASP A 680 13.36 35.47 -13.57
C ASP A 680 13.32 35.76 -15.07
N MET A 681 13.06 34.75 -15.90
CA MET A 681 13.05 34.83 -17.37
C MET A 681 14.36 35.34 -17.99
N ALA A 682 15.43 35.40 -17.19
CA ALA A 682 16.76 35.89 -17.57
C ALA A 682 17.87 34.86 -17.33
N GLY A 683 17.50 33.58 -17.14
CA GLY A 683 18.44 32.44 -16.95
C GLY A 683 18.60 31.99 -15.50
N THR A 684 17.82 32.50 -14.57
CA THR A 684 17.75 31.99 -13.20
C THR A 684 16.36 31.45 -12.91
N TRP A 685 16.29 30.16 -12.58
CA TRP A 685 15.06 29.51 -12.19
C TRP A 685 15.33 28.41 -11.15
N ILE A 686 14.32 28.10 -10.35
CA ILE A 686 14.35 27.00 -9.39
C ILE A 686 12.98 26.33 -9.34
N ASP A 687 12.98 25.00 -9.27
CA ASP A 687 11.80 24.19 -9.00
C ASP A 687 12.07 23.27 -7.79
N LEU A 688 11.18 23.34 -6.83
CA LEU A 688 11.11 22.43 -5.69
C LEU A 688 9.93 21.50 -5.88
N ASN A 689 10.17 20.19 -5.98
CA ASN A 689 9.14 19.20 -6.18
C ASN A 689 9.20 18.04 -5.16
N HIS A 690 8.10 17.32 -5.05
CA HIS A 690 7.88 16.28 -4.06
C HIS A 690 8.20 14.88 -4.58
N SER A 691 8.35 14.72 -5.91
CA SER A 691 8.57 13.43 -6.53
C SER A 691 9.37 13.52 -7.82
N ASP A 692 9.76 12.35 -8.33
CA ASP A 692 10.31 12.21 -9.66
C ASP A 692 9.21 12.45 -10.71
N GLY A 693 9.45 13.39 -11.62
CA GLY A 693 8.58 13.63 -12.75
C GLY A 693 7.36 14.53 -12.50
N TYR A 694 7.31 15.25 -11.40
CA TYR A 694 6.28 16.26 -11.08
C TYR A 694 4.85 15.71 -10.97
N THR A 695 4.68 14.40 -10.72
CA THR A 695 3.38 13.73 -10.75
C THR A 695 2.70 13.58 -9.41
N SER A 696 3.39 13.80 -8.31
CA SER A 696 2.82 13.74 -6.97
C SER A 696 3.01 15.05 -6.20
N GLY A 697 2.04 15.37 -5.36
CA GLY A 697 2.06 16.48 -4.42
C GLY A 697 1.56 16.00 -3.06
N TYR A 698 1.33 16.95 -2.16
CA TYR A 698 0.88 16.64 -0.80
C TYR A 698 -0.60 16.96 -0.56
N ILE A 699 -1.35 17.36 -1.59
CA ILE A 699 -2.78 17.58 -1.49
C ILE A 699 -3.58 16.42 -2.07
N THR A 700 -4.83 16.30 -1.64
CA THR A 700 -5.83 15.46 -2.29
C THR A 700 -6.67 16.35 -3.22
N PHE A 701 -6.67 16.04 -4.51
CA PHE A 701 -7.48 16.76 -5.50
C PHE A 701 -8.97 16.48 -5.27
N GLY A 702 -9.78 17.52 -5.43
CA GLY A 702 -11.22 17.46 -5.17
C GLY A 702 -11.59 17.54 -3.68
N GLU A 703 -10.61 17.73 -2.80
CA GLU A 703 -10.82 17.93 -1.37
C GLU A 703 -10.21 19.27 -0.91
N TRP A 704 -10.75 19.81 0.20
CA TRP A 704 -10.21 21.01 0.81
C TRP A 704 -8.91 20.73 1.55
N ASN A 705 -7.84 21.44 1.20
CA ASN A 705 -6.54 21.39 1.84
C ASN A 705 -6.13 22.78 2.32
N PHE A 706 -5.65 22.87 3.57
CA PHE A 706 -5.02 24.10 4.08
C PHE A 706 -3.54 24.11 3.68
N VAL A 707 -3.18 24.95 2.73
CA VAL A 707 -1.83 25.01 2.15
C VAL A 707 -1.10 26.22 2.72
N THR A 708 0.12 26.01 3.20
CA THR A 708 0.96 27.09 3.71
C THR A 708 2.36 26.99 3.11
N MET A 709 2.86 28.10 2.58
CA MET A 709 4.26 28.26 2.17
C MET A 709 4.95 29.27 3.08
N THR A 710 6.10 28.93 3.61
CA THR A 710 6.98 29.87 4.30
C THR A 710 8.29 30.07 3.55
N LEU A 711 8.85 31.28 3.58
CA LEU A 711 10.18 31.60 3.08
C LEU A 711 10.96 32.31 4.17
N SER A 712 12.13 31.81 4.50
CA SER A 712 13.03 32.35 5.53
C SER A 712 14.47 32.47 5.03
N TYR A 713 15.19 33.48 5.47
CA TYR A 713 16.64 33.58 5.23
C TYR A 713 17.41 32.42 5.86
N GLN A 714 16.91 31.85 6.94
CA GLN A 714 17.57 30.78 7.67
C GLN A 714 17.51 29.44 6.92
N TYR A 715 16.31 29.00 6.48
CA TYR A 715 16.10 27.67 5.92
C TYR A 715 15.55 27.65 4.48
N GLY A 716 15.18 28.81 3.91
CA GLY A 716 14.61 28.90 2.56
C GLY A 716 13.11 28.68 2.56
N ILE A 717 12.63 27.88 1.58
CA ILE A 717 11.20 27.59 1.41
C ILE A 717 10.84 26.32 2.17
N LYS A 718 9.70 26.35 2.86
CA LYS A 718 9.01 25.20 3.39
C LYS A 718 7.54 25.23 2.99
N VAL A 719 6.94 24.04 2.82
CA VAL A 719 5.51 23.89 2.55
C VAL A 719 4.87 23.04 3.63
N TYR A 720 3.66 23.42 4.01
CA TYR A 720 2.84 22.71 4.97
C TYR A 720 1.47 22.43 4.34
N VAL A 721 0.91 21.28 4.61
CA VAL A 721 -0.45 20.92 4.22
C VAL A 721 -1.19 20.42 5.46
N ASN A 722 -2.36 21.00 5.73
CA ASN A 722 -3.19 20.70 6.88
C ASN A 722 -2.42 20.81 8.22
N GLY A 723 -1.55 21.84 8.33
CA GLY A 723 -0.75 22.12 9.52
C GLY A 723 0.53 21.32 9.67
N GLU A 724 0.87 20.43 8.72
CA GLU A 724 2.04 19.56 8.77
C GLU A 724 3.09 19.91 7.73
N GLU A 725 4.35 19.99 8.13
CA GLU A 725 5.49 20.25 7.21
C GLU A 725 5.66 19.09 6.23
N LYS A 726 5.85 19.43 4.96
CA LYS A 726 6.10 18.49 3.87
C LYS A 726 7.47 18.72 3.27
N ALA A 727 8.25 17.65 3.13
CA ALA A 727 9.62 17.72 2.64
C ALA A 727 9.68 17.72 1.11
N PHE A 728 10.48 18.59 0.52
CA PHE A 728 10.83 18.48 -0.90
C PHE A 728 11.83 17.34 -1.12
N GLN A 729 11.57 16.54 -2.15
CA GLN A 729 12.43 15.40 -2.51
C GLN A 729 13.46 15.79 -3.56
N LYS A 730 13.18 16.79 -4.37
CA LYS A 730 14.04 17.29 -5.44
C LYS A 730 14.12 18.80 -5.45
N CYS A 731 15.28 19.29 -5.82
CA CYS A 731 15.53 20.68 -6.22
C CYS A 731 16.23 20.65 -7.57
N ALA A 732 15.65 21.27 -8.57
CA ALA A 732 16.28 21.51 -9.85
C ALA A 732 16.28 23.01 -10.14
N GLY A 733 17.26 23.51 -10.89
CA GLY A 733 17.29 24.93 -11.25
C GLY A 733 18.57 25.34 -11.95
N GLN A 734 18.60 26.61 -12.33
CA GLN A 734 19.77 27.26 -12.92
C GLN A 734 19.96 28.63 -12.30
N ILE A 735 21.21 29.02 -12.11
CA ILE A 735 21.61 30.39 -11.77
C ILE A 735 22.50 30.90 -12.89
N ASN A 736 22.02 31.92 -13.62
CA ASN A 736 22.70 32.49 -14.81
C ASN A 736 23.11 31.41 -15.83
N GLY A 737 22.23 30.41 -16.05
CA GLY A 737 22.44 29.31 -16.97
C GLY A 737 23.29 28.14 -16.45
N SER A 738 23.74 28.19 -15.19
CA SER A 738 24.48 27.09 -14.55
C SER A 738 23.55 26.26 -13.66
N ASP A 739 23.53 24.92 -13.85
CA ASP A 739 22.66 24.01 -13.11
C ASP A 739 22.94 24.01 -11.60
N ILE A 740 21.89 23.94 -10.81
CA ILE A 740 21.90 23.72 -9.38
C ILE A 740 21.03 22.50 -9.01
N THR A 741 21.43 21.77 -7.99
CA THR A 741 20.68 20.60 -7.46
C THR A 741 20.33 20.76 -5.98
N SER A 742 20.58 21.93 -5.41
CA SER A 742 20.33 22.19 -4.00
C SER A 742 19.80 23.62 -3.81
N LEU A 743 18.73 23.76 -3.02
CA LEU A 743 18.20 25.05 -2.60
C LEU A 743 19.23 25.90 -1.82
N ALA A 744 20.21 25.26 -1.15
CA ALA A 744 21.27 25.98 -0.43
C ALA A 744 22.15 26.82 -1.37
N ALA A 745 22.25 26.45 -2.63
CA ALA A 745 22.97 27.21 -3.66
C ALA A 745 22.19 28.44 -4.15
N PHE A 746 20.91 28.55 -3.86
CA PHE A 746 20.06 29.64 -4.36
C PHE A 746 20.04 30.83 -3.39
N ASP A 747 20.14 32.04 -3.96
CA ASP A 747 20.08 33.27 -3.17
C ASP A 747 18.67 33.56 -2.65
N LYS A 748 18.44 33.31 -1.36
CA LYS A 748 17.17 33.56 -0.68
C LYS A 748 16.80 35.04 -0.68
N ALA A 749 17.79 35.94 -0.68
CA ALA A 749 17.57 37.38 -0.77
C ALA A 749 16.95 37.79 -2.12
N LYS A 750 17.27 37.04 -3.20
CA LYS A 750 16.66 37.24 -4.50
C LYS A 750 15.15 36.93 -4.48
N LEU A 751 14.74 35.87 -3.83
CA LEU A 751 13.32 35.52 -3.65
C LEU A 751 12.58 36.54 -2.80
N MET A 752 13.19 36.99 -1.67
CA MET A 752 12.62 38.02 -0.81
C MET A 752 12.46 39.34 -1.54
N SER A 753 13.51 39.73 -2.28
CA SER A 753 13.47 40.96 -3.11
C SER A 753 12.39 40.85 -4.20
N HIS A 754 12.22 39.70 -4.82
CA HIS A 754 11.17 39.50 -5.80
C HIS A 754 9.77 39.73 -5.19
N ILE A 755 9.50 39.13 -4.00
CA ILE A 755 8.23 39.31 -3.29
C ILE A 755 7.97 40.81 -2.99
N THR A 756 8.97 41.51 -2.42
CA THR A 756 8.80 42.92 -2.02
C THR A 756 8.76 43.89 -3.19
N ASN A 757 9.30 43.51 -4.35
CA ASN A 757 9.26 44.32 -5.58
C ASN A 757 8.05 43.97 -6.47
N SER A 758 7.34 42.89 -6.21
CA SER A 758 6.09 42.57 -6.90
C SER A 758 4.96 43.46 -6.38
N THR A 759 4.24 44.14 -7.25
CA THR A 759 3.09 44.98 -6.85
C THR A 759 1.84 44.16 -6.57
N ASP A 760 1.75 42.99 -7.17
CA ASP A 760 0.55 42.17 -7.17
C ASP A 760 0.83 40.74 -6.76
N PHE A 761 -0.18 40.14 -6.12
CA PHE A 761 -0.28 38.74 -5.83
C PHE A 761 -1.52 38.19 -6.51
N TYR A 762 -1.49 36.92 -6.97
CA TYR A 762 -2.59 36.35 -7.75
C TYR A 762 -2.96 34.96 -7.26
N PHE A 763 -4.24 34.65 -7.29
CA PHE A 763 -4.72 33.28 -7.44
C PHE A 763 -4.99 32.97 -8.91
N GLY A 764 -4.56 31.80 -9.37
CA GLY A 764 -4.82 31.34 -10.73
C GLY A 764 -4.07 32.07 -11.84
N TYR A 765 -3.06 32.85 -11.54
CA TYR A 765 -2.31 33.60 -12.54
C TYR A 765 -0.89 33.06 -12.72
N GLY A 766 -0.60 32.82 -13.99
CA GLY A 766 0.76 32.69 -14.43
C GLY A 766 0.76 32.94 -15.91
N SER A 767 1.26 34.09 -16.36
CA SER A 767 1.34 34.40 -17.80
C SER A 767 2.12 33.37 -18.62
N PHE A 768 2.76 32.41 -17.94
CA PHE A 768 3.52 31.31 -18.56
C PHE A 768 2.79 29.95 -18.42
N TRP A 769 2.10 29.74 -17.28
CA TRP A 769 1.44 28.49 -16.97
C TRP A 769 -0.04 28.74 -16.99
N GLY A 770 -0.93 28.97 -16.94
CA GLY A 770 -2.35 29.12 -16.97
C GLY A 770 -2.97 29.37 -15.59
N SER A 771 -4.28 29.29 -15.55
CA SER A 771 -5.08 29.36 -14.34
C SER A 771 -5.63 27.98 -13.96
N LEU A 772 -5.67 27.72 -12.66
CA LEU A 772 -6.15 26.48 -12.10
C LEU A 772 -7.68 26.46 -11.98
N ASN A 773 -8.31 25.33 -12.23
CA ASN A 773 -9.68 25.05 -11.83
C ASN A 773 -9.69 24.70 -10.34
N ALA A 774 -9.96 25.68 -9.49
CA ALA A 774 -9.92 25.49 -8.05
C ALA A 774 -10.87 26.45 -7.30
N ASP A 775 -11.21 26.03 -6.09
CA ASP A 775 -11.87 26.87 -5.10
C ASP A 775 -10.84 27.30 -4.05
N TYR A 776 -10.92 28.55 -3.61
CA TYR A 776 -10.04 29.08 -2.57
C TYR A 776 -10.82 29.75 -1.46
N ASP A 777 -10.26 29.70 -0.24
CA ASP A 777 -10.85 30.34 0.93
C ASP A 777 -9.75 30.78 1.92
N GLU A 778 -10.05 31.77 2.78
CA GLU A 778 -9.25 32.20 3.93
C GLU A 778 -7.76 32.50 3.60
N LEU A 779 -7.50 33.43 2.65
CA LEU A 779 -6.12 33.83 2.32
C LEU A 779 -5.50 34.70 3.41
N CYS A 780 -4.37 34.24 3.94
CA CYS A 780 -3.52 34.93 4.92
C CYS A 780 -2.12 35.21 4.37
N ILE A 781 -1.63 36.45 4.48
CA ILE A 781 -0.28 36.83 4.08
C ILE A 781 0.44 37.50 5.25
N TYR A 782 1.65 37.01 5.57
CA TYR A 782 2.45 37.48 6.70
C TYR A 782 3.81 38.02 6.25
N ASN A 783 4.33 39.00 6.97
CA ASN A 783 5.69 39.50 6.79
C ASN A 783 6.74 38.81 7.70
N ARG A 784 6.45 37.62 8.14
CA ARG A 784 7.35 36.70 8.86
C ARG A 784 7.12 35.25 8.41
N ALA A 785 8.15 34.42 8.56
CA ALA A 785 7.99 32.99 8.44
C ALA A 785 7.38 32.44 9.74
N LEU A 786 6.16 31.93 9.67
CA LEU A 786 5.51 31.24 10.77
C LEU A 786 6.27 29.96 11.13
N THR A 787 6.35 29.64 12.41
CA THR A 787 6.89 28.36 12.89
C THR A 787 5.91 27.21 12.63
N ALA A 788 6.35 25.99 12.76
CA ALA A 788 5.47 24.81 12.62
C ALA A 788 4.30 24.87 13.63
N ASP A 789 4.57 25.32 14.86
CA ASP A 789 3.53 25.45 15.88
C ASP A 789 2.55 26.59 15.57
N ASP A 790 3.04 27.74 15.05
CA ASP A 790 2.19 28.82 14.59
C ASP A 790 1.24 28.36 13.46
N ILE A 791 1.79 27.61 12.48
CA ILE A 791 1.02 27.09 11.34
C ILE A 791 -0.01 26.07 11.79
N LYS A 792 0.36 25.20 12.71
CA LYS A 792 -0.56 24.22 13.28
C LYS A 792 -1.67 24.89 14.10
N ALA A 793 -1.35 25.93 14.86
CA ALA A 793 -2.33 26.73 15.58
C ALA A 793 -3.26 27.49 14.62
N LEU A 794 -2.71 28.08 13.54
CA LEU A 794 -3.49 28.72 12.48
C LEU A 794 -4.46 27.74 11.82
N TYR A 795 -3.98 26.58 11.40
CA TYR A 795 -4.82 25.52 10.83
C TYR A 795 -5.97 25.10 11.78
N GLN A 796 -5.65 24.94 13.08
CA GLN A 796 -6.67 24.60 14.07
C GLN A 796 -7.71 25.71 14.27
N ALA A 797 -7.28 26.97 14.26
CA ALA A 797 -8.18 28.12 14.37
C ALA A 797 -9.12 28.20 13.15
N GLU A 798 -8.59 28.00 11.94
CA GLU A 798 -9.34 27.98 10.70
C GLU A 798 -10.35 26.83 10.65
N CYS A 799 -9.99 25.66 11.14
CA CYS A 799 -10.90 24.51 11.26
C CYS A 799 -12.07 24.78 12.22
N LYS A 800 -11.88 25.63 13.23
CA LYS A 800 -12.94 26.06 14.17
C LYS A 800 -13.74 27.25 13.67
N GLY A 801 -13.32 27.86 12.54
CA GLY A 801 -13.91 29.09 12.04
C GLY A 801 -13.68 30.29 12.96
N GLU A 802 -12.54 30.33 13.64
CA GLU A 802 -12.13 31.48 14.45
C GLU A 802 -11.68 32.62 13.51
N THR A 803 -12.14 33.82 13.74
CA THR A 803 -11.73 34.97 12.94
C THR A 803 -10.38 35.50 13.39
N LEU A 804 -9.47 35.72 12.45
CA LEU A 804 -8.12 36.22 12.72
C LEU A 804 -8.07 37.69 13.13
N THR A 805 -9.13 38.46 12.89
CA THR A 805 -9.20 39.88 13.17
C THR A 805 -9.68 40.26 14.56
N GLY A 806 -10.06 39.27 15.39
CA GLY A 806 -10.61 39.49 16.72
C GLY A 806 -12.03 40.12 16.71
N ILE A 807 -12.62 40.34 15.55
CA ILE A 807 -14.02 40.68 15.38
C ILE A 807 -14.76 39.38 15.10
N ASN A 808 -15.57 38.91 16.05
CA ASN A 808 -16.45 37.77 15.83
C ASN A 808 -17.36 38.08 14.62
N ALA A 809 -16.97 37.65 13.44
CA ALA A 809 -17.90 37.54 12.35
C ALA A 809 -18.86 36.42 12.74
N VAL A 810 -20.10 36.79 13.06
CA VAL A 810 -21.17 35.82 13.31
C VAL A 810 -21.30 35.04 11.98
N ARG A 811 -20.76 33.81 11.89
CA ARG A 811 -21.14 32.89 10.84
C ARG A 811 -22.67 32.78 10.89
N MET A 812 -23.35 33.36 9.92
CA MET A 812 -24.77 33.18 9.79
C MET A 812 -25.03 31.75 9.33
N THR A 813 -25.20 30.84 10.26
CA THR A 813 -26.02 29.67 9.96
C THR A 813 -27.35 30.22 9.42
N PRO A 814 -27.91 29.68 8.32
CA PRO A 814 -29.26 30.01 7.91
C PRO A 814 -30.19 29.64 9.09
N VAL A 815 -30.55 30.62 9.90
CA VAL A 815 -31.57 30.42 10.90
C VAL A 815 -32.85 30.22 10.13
N ALA A 816 -33.44 29.06 10.28
CA ALA A 816 -34.83 28.86 9.95
C ALA A 816 -35.58 30.04 10.55
N ASP A 817 -36.46 30.67 9.81
CA ASP A 817 -37.23 31.90 10.03
C ASP A 817 -37.72 32.00 11.46
N ASP A 818 -36.83 32.38 12.37
CA ASP A 818 -37.18 32.66 13.77
C ASP A 818 -37.62 34.12 13.85
N ASN A 819 -38.90 34.32 13.96
CA ASN A 819 -39.53 35.62 14.15
C ASN A 819 -39.16 36.29 15.48
N SER A 820 -38.15 35.79 16.17
CA SER A 820 -37.67 36.35 17.45
C SER A 820 -37.08 37.74 17.28
N VAL A 821 -37.32 38.60 18.30
CA VAL A 821 -36.78 39.94 18.33
C VAL A 821 -35.62 40.02 19.29
N TYR A 822 -34.55 40.68 18.92
CA TYR A 822 -33.35 40.86 19.73
C TYR A 822 -33.07 42.37 19.92
N ASP A 823 -32.49 42.75 21.06
CA ASP A 823 -31.96 44.09 21.25
C ASP A 823 -30.66 44.29 20.47
N LEU A 824 -30.09 45.49 20.50
CA LEU A 824 -28.85 45.82 19.79
C LEU A 824 -27.59 45.15 20.38
N GLN A 825 -27.71 44.54 21.55
CA GLN A 825 -26.67 43.74 22.19
C GLN A 825 -26.86 42.26 21.93
N GLY A 826 -27.80 41.84 21.06
CA GLY A 826 -28.03 40.43 20.67
C GLY A 826 -28.81 39.61 21.72
N ARG A 827 -29.40 40.20 22.73
CA ARG A 827 -30.22 39.50 23.71
C ARG A 827 -31.63 39.28 23.17
N LYS A 828 -32.15 38.08 23.23
CA LYS A 828 -33.52 37.74 22.83
C LYS A 828 -34.52 38.43 23.73
N MET A 829 -35.43 39.18 23.16
CA MET A 829 -36.47 39.91 23.86
C MET A 829 -37.71 39.05 24.01
N SER A 830 -38.25 38.98 25.22
CA SER A 830 -39.49 38.28 25.53
C SER A 830 -40.48 39.24 26.20
N GLY A 831 -41.76 39.14 25.87
CA GLY A 831 -42.82 40.00 26.40
C GLY A 831 -43.10 41.25 25.56
N GLN A 832 -43.85 42.25 26.11
CA GLN A 832 -44.21 43.45 25.38
C GLN A 832 -42.98 44.33 25.17
N LEU A 833 -42.63 44.59 23.88
CA LEU A 833 -41.45 45.37 23.51
C LEU A 833 -41.72 46.88 23.77
N LYS A 834 -40.75 47.56 24.37
CA LYS A 834 -40.79 49.01 24.48
C LYS A 834 -40.47 49.69 23.17
N PRO A 835 -40.96 50.92 22.92
CA PRO A 835 -40.51 51.65 21.72
C PRO A 835 -39.00 51.74 21.64
N GLY A 836 -38.44 51.37 20.49
CA GLY A 836 -36.99 51.32 20.32
C GLY A 836 -36.54 50.61 19.01
N LEU A 837 -35.22 50.52 18.81
CA LEU A 837 -34.60 49.83 17.69
C LEU A 837 -34.23 48.42 18.10
N TYR A 838 -34.66 47.45 17.32
CA TYR A 838 -34.47 46.01 17.54
C TYR A 838 -33.99 45.31 16.28
N ILE A 839 -33.58 44.06 16.41
CA ILE A 839 -33.25 43.21 15.29
C ILE A 839 -34.29 42.06 15.20
N ARG A 840 -34.91 41.84 14.04
CA ARG A 840 -35.86 40.77 13.75
C ARG A 840 -35.61 40.22 12.37
N GLY A 841 -35.39 38.86 12.27
CA GLY A 841 -35.05 38.23 11.02
C GLY A 841 -33.81 38.84 10.36
N GLY A 842 -32.77 39.20 11.14
CA GLY A 842 -31.54 39.81 10.67
C GLY A 842 -31.66 41.27 10.22
N LYS A 843 -32.83 41.90 10.31
CA LYS A 843 -33.08 43.30 9.92
C LYS A 843 -33.35 44.20 11.13
N LYS A 844 -32.89 45.45 11.06
CA LYS A 844 -33.23 46.46 12.04
C LYS A 844 -34.72 46.84 11.94
N VAL A 845 -35.46 46.76 13.00
CA VAL A 845 -36.88 47.14 13.06
C VAL A 845 -37.09 48.17 14.16
N ILE A 846 -37.92 49.17 13.91
CA ILE A 846 -38.32 50.16 14.89
C ILE A 846 -39.67 49.74 15.43
N ILE A 847 -39.72 49.44 16.73
CA ILE A 847 -40.99 49.30 17.47
C ILE A 847 -41.39 50.68 17.98
N ARG A 848 -42.57 51.14 17.62
CA ARG A 848 -43.13 52.43 18.02
C ARG A 848 -44.08 52.28 19.22
#